data_d524aecbc54c6446f121c9233b197434
#
_entry.id   d524aecbc54c6446f121c9233b197434
#
_cell.length_a   1.000
_cell.length_b   1.000
_cell.length_c   1.000
_cell.angle_alpha   90.00
_cell.angle_beta   90.00
_cell.angle_gamma   90.00
#
_symmetry.space_group_name_H-M   'P 1'
#
loop_
_entity.id
_entity.type
_entity.pdbx_description
1 polymer ?
#
loop_
_entity_poly.entity_id
_entity_poly.type
_entity_poly.pdbx_seq_one_letter_code
_entity_poly.pdbx_strand_id
1 'polypeptide(L)'
;MQKCQIICILGLLCIAWGQIERRARLDTLPASLEDSLAQGSFLSYDTLFYSAEDSATFYMKEGDIYLYRGVDIKFSSAHLQTGYAYLQGKSRVLYGRGLKRGDSLIQTPTLYMYGQKYEMDSLRYELGRDRGQIFGLRQKLSEEVLAGKAVQMNPDGTFYAAGAYYTTCTAQPPHFYIASSRIKLYPEERIISGPLYAVVGDVPIPIFLPFGYFPLMDRAASGLILPLIGQAADRGFFLRGLGYYWAINRYMDARLEADIFTRGGFRSEILWTYRKRYWYNGALSIQYAYQTFNEPGDPDYQASRMVFVRWQHQQTLSPTASLSANVQAGTSTFLGRQSYNATDFLSTNLQSSIALQKAFAGSPWQLTLGANHNQNLIQKLWTIQAPVVALYQNRIFPFERKKRTGPTRWYERIGYTYRLDAQGLVSVPESLLFTPAMWDTFRWGARHSVQVAGGYTLLRYFQFSPTLTYNEYFYSEQIQYSPDTAGGIRQQRLRQLRAARDFAFAASLSTRIYGIRTFRGKRGVAFRHTIIPTVGFAWRPDFSDDLWGLYQRLYQNGRERRLNPLAWGFYGSPPAGRQEALQFSLSNLWEMRYKDPSDSTGRKYKYLSLLDNVGASASYNFAADSFRLSPIALTARTNLLGTRLNLNYTATLDPYRYDSGGVRRSEYRWSSDRRIGTITQMNWAVVTSFSPATPSVPPGENEETLVFFNLPWRVDLSYNLVGVRQFFPDSAKYRWIQTVGLSGEINITRFWRVQVSTGYDFNQKRLSFTSVNVYRDLHCWELSFNWIPFGVRQSYFLTISARSPKLQDVRITKRRDWQDRFVRGL
;
A
#
# COMPACT_ATOMS: atom_id res chain seq x y z
N MET A 1 16.57 39.23 -12.60
CA MET A 1 15.27 38.95 -11.99
C MET A 1 14.84 37.47 -12.10
N GLN A 2 15.79 36.50 -12.13
CA GLN A 2 15.52 35.07 -12.31
C GLN A 2 15.85 34.21 -11.09
N LYS A 3 16.19 34.76 -9.94
CA LYS A 3 16.55 34.03 -8.71
C LYS A 3 15.50 34.05 -7.58
N CYS A 4 14.34 34.69 -7.78
CA CYS A 4 13.34 34.82 -6.71
C CYS A 4 12.11 33.91 -6.81
N GLN A 5 11.94 33.11 -7.87
CA GLN A 5 10.71 32.32 -8.03
C GLN A 5 10.80 30.87 -7.48
N ILE A 6 12.00 30.35 -7.22
CA ILE A 6 12.17 29.03 -6.59
C ILE A 6 12.02 29.10 -5.06
N ILE A 7 12.15 30.29 -4.48
CA ILE A 7 12.05 30.50 -3.03
C ILE A 7 10.58 30.54 -2.54
N CYS A 8 9.61 30.83 -3.41
CA CYS A 8 8.20 30.89 -3.00
C CYS A 8 7.53 29.53 -2.78
N ILE A 9 7.97 28.46 -3.42
CA ILE A 9 7.40 27.10 -3.19
C ILE A 9 7.97 26.46 -1.92
N LEU A 10 9.22 26.77 -1.58
CA LEU A 10 9.84 26.37 -0.31
C LEU A 10 9.43 27.27 0.85
N GLY A 11 9.05 28.53 0.58
CA GLY A 11 8.59 29.48 1.60
C GLY A 11 7.21 29.15 2.19
N LEU A 12 6.31 28.53 1.44
CA LEU A 12 5.01 28.08 1.94
C LEU A 12 5.11 26.85 2.85
N LEU A 13 6.18 26.09 2.77
CA LEU A 13 6.49 24.98 3.70
C LEU A 13 7.16 25.49 4.99
N CYS A 14 7.84 26.63 4.97
CA CYS A 14 8.47 27.21 6.17
C CYS A 14 7.52 28.05 7.02
N ILE A 15 6.43 28.62 6.46
CA ILE A 15 5.46 29.40 7.25
C ILE A 15 4.55 28.53 8.12
N ALA A 16 4.41 27.24 7.79
CA ALA A 16 3.73 26.29 8.66
C ALA A 16 4.57 25.84 9.89
N TRP A 17 5.85 26.16 9.94
CA TRP A 17 6.77 25.76 11.02
C TRP A 17 6.97 26.85 12.09
N GLY A 18 6.64 28.09 11.79
CA GLY A 18 6.93 29.25 12.67
C GLY A 18 5.89 29.55 13.74
N GLN A 19 4.75 28.85 13.81
CA GLN A 19 3.69 29.17 14.79
C GLN A 19 3.43 28.10 15.87
N ILE A 20 4.26 27.08 16.02
CA ILE A 20 4.04 26.00 17.01
C ILE A 20 4.92 26.16 18.29
N GLU A 21 5.79 27.15 18.37
CA GLU A 21 6.70 27.31 19.53
C GLU A 21 6.20 28.23 20.65
N ARG A 22 4.94 28.62 20.67
CA ARG A 22 4.39 29.40 21.82
C ARG A 22 3.10 28.82 22.37
N ARG A 23 3.18 27.66 23.06
CA ARG A 23 2.28 27.28 24.16
C ARG A 23 2.63 25.90 24.72
N ALA A 24 3.65 25.85 25.58
CA ALA A 24 3.78 24.83 26.62
C ALA A 24 4.80 25.28 27.65
N ARG A 25 4.40 26.25 28.48
CA ARG A 25 4.96 26.45 29.80
C ARG A 25 3.76 26.53 30.74
N LEU A 26 3.61 25.52 31.53
CA LEU A 26 2.98 25.45 32.87
C LEU A 26 2.77 23.96 33.12
N ASP A 27 3.60 23.40 33.95
CA ASP A 27 3.33 23.01 35.30
C ASP A 27 4.56 22.29 35.85
N THR A 28 5.37 23.07 36.54
CA THR A 28 6.34 22.58 37.48
C THR A 28 5.67 22.66 38.84
N LEU A 29 5.29 21.55 39.45
CA LEU A 29 5.08 21.43 40.87
C LEU A 29 6.40 21.18 41.58
N PRO A 30 6.67 21.78 42.71
CA PRO A 30 7.97 21.73 43.36
C PRO A 30 8.16 20.41 44.12
N ALA A 31 9.28 19.76 43.83
CA ALA A 31 9.84 18.75 44.70
C ALA A 31 10.37 19.44 45.97
N SER A 32 9.64 19.33 47.02
CA SER A 32 10.12 19.72 48.34
C SER A 32 9.98 18.57 49.33
N LEU A 33 11.08 18.36 50.06
CA LEU A 33 11.20 17.62 51.29
C LEU A 33 11.29 16.09 51.20
N GLU A 34 12.50 15.61 50.83
CA GLU A 34 13.05 14.36 51.40
C GLU A 34 14.58 14.28 51.25
N ASP A 35 15.28 15.40 51.36
CA ASP A 35 16.77 15.42 51.38
C ASP A 35 17.29 16.05 52.67
N SER A 36 17.00 15.43 53.78
CA SER A 36 17.79 15.69 55.03
C SER A 36 17.49 14.60 56.02
N LEU A 37 18.18 13.47 55.92
CA LEU A 37 18.46 12.52 56.99
C LEU A 37 19.20 11.28 56.43
N ALA A 38 20.43 11.41 56.01
CA ALA A 38 21.38 10.25 56.01
C ALA A 38 22.81 10.68 55.79
N GLN A 39 23.34 11.56 56.63
CA GLN A 39 24.75 11.53 56.97
C GLN A 39 24.91 10.79 58.29
N GLY A 40 24.94 9.47 58.18
CA GLY A 40 25.30 8.56 59.26
C GLY A 40 26.03 7.40 58.60
N SER A 41 27.34 7.37 58.77
CA SER A 41 28.18 6.21 58.42
C SER A 41 27.79 5.02 59.29
N PHE A 42 26.85 4.22 58.83
CA PHE A 42 26.67 2.85 59.28
C PHE A 42 27.15 1.91 58.17
N LEU A 43 28.16 1.10 58.50
CA LEU A 43 28.56 -0.08 57.76
C LEU A 43 27.32 -0.91 57.45
N SER A 44 26.82 -0.83 56.23
CA SER A 44 25.76 -1.70 55.73
C SER A 44 26.34 -3.10 55.60
N TYR A 45 26.14 -3.93 56.58
CA TYR A 45 26.37 -5.37 56.47
C TYR A 45 25.33 -5.91 55.51
N ASP A 46 25.73 -6.28 54.29
CA ASP A 46 24.84 -7.02 53.36
C ASP A 46 24.41 -8.31 54.05
N THR A 47 23.10 -8.35 54.38
CA THR A 47 22.51 -9.53 55.00
C THR A 47 22.33 -10.60 53.93
N LEU A 48 23.07 -11.73 54.09
CA LEU A 48 22.99 -12.84 53.17
C LEU A 48 21.96 -13.83 53.68
N PHE A 49 20.89 -14.08 52.89
CA PHE A 49 19.91 -15.13 53.14
C PHE A 49 20.20 -16.34 52.26
N TYR A 50 20.25 -17.52 52.85
CA TYR A 50 20.52 -18.76 52.13
C TYR A 50 19.61 -19.89 52.59
N SER A 51 19.32 -20.79 51.65
CA SER A 51 18.64 -22.06 51.90
C SER A 51 19.22 -23.15 50.98
N ALA A 52 19.14 -24.39 51.41
CA ALA A 52 19.52 -25.57 50.65
C ALA A 52 18.51 -26.70 50.89
N GLU A 53 18.24 -27.54 49.91
CA GLU A 53 17.27 -28.64 50.01
C GLU A 53 17.85 -29.85 50.72
N ASP A 54 19.16 -30.12 50.55
CA ASP A 54 19.79 -31.34 51.08
C ASP A 54 20.57 -31.05 52.39
N SER A 55 21.65 -30.25 52.33
CA SER A 55 22.46 -29.99 53.51
C SER A 55 23.15 -28.62 53.46
N ALA A 56 23.34 -28.05 54.66
CA ALA A 56 24.13 -26.86 54.91
C ALA A 56 25.16 -27.17 56.02
N THR A 57 26.43 -27.09 55.67
CA THR A 57 27.51 -27.34 56.62
C THR A 57 28.25 -26.05 56.93
N PHE A 58 28.41 -25.71 58.22
CA PHE A 58 29.07 -24.50 58.68
C PHE A 58 30.31 -24.83 59.55
N TYR A 59 31.48 -24.32 59.15
CA TYR A 59 32.75 -24.45 59.91
C TYR A 59 32.99 -23.20 60.74
N MET A 60 32.77 -23.26 62.03
CA MET A 60 32.77 -22.10 62.93
C MET A 60 34.13 -21.38 63.04
N LYS A 61 35.26 -22.11 62.95
CA LYS A 61 36.60 -21.50 63.04
C LYS A 61 36.99 -20.67 61.87
N GLU A 62 36.51 -21.05 60.68
CA GLU A 62 36.90 -20.46 59.42
C GLU A 62 35.78 -19.55 58.87
N GLY A 63 34.54 -19.71 59.36
CA GLY A 63 33.36 -18.98 58.90
C GLY A 63 32.87 -19.47 57.53
N ASP A 64 33.26 -20.68 57.12
CA ASP A 64 32.98 -21.24 55.80
C ASP A 64 31.64 -21.96 55.81
N ILE A 65 30.82 -21.75 54.73
CA ILE A 65 29.50 -22.35 54.55
C ILE A 65 29.49 -23.14 53.25
N TYR A 66 29.07 -24.40 53.35
CA TYR A 66 28.85 -25.31 52.20
C TYR A 66 27.36 -25.64 52.09
N LEU A 67 26.79 -25.42 50.93
CA LEU A 67 25.39 -25.63 50.64
C LEU A 67 25.22 -26.65 49.46
N TYR A 68 24.36 -27.66 49.68
CA TYR A 68 24.20 -28.73 48.70
C TYR A 68 22.74 -28.84 48.29
N ARG A 69 22.51 -28.96 46.97
CA ARG A 69 21.27 -29.23 46.28
C ARG A 69 20.18 -28.19 46.50
N GLY A 70 19.60 -27.68 45.39
CA GLY A 70 18.56 -26.67 45.46
C GLY A 70 18.93 -25.42 46.24
N VAL A 71 20.17 -24.95 46.11
CA VAL A 71 20.68 -23.81 46.85
C VAL A 71 20.07 -22.51 46.34
N ASP A 72 19.50 -21.72 47.26
CA ASP A 72 18.96 -20.37 47.03
C ASP A 72 19.68 -19.37 47.92
N ILE A 73 20.33 -18.37 47.36
CA ILE A 73 21.07 -17.34 48.05
C ILE A 73 20.64 -15.95 47.58
N LYS A 74 20.20 -15.13 48.51
CA LYS A 74 19.84 -13.72 48.28
C LYS A 74 20.78 -12.82 49.01
N PHE A 75 21.37 -11.87 48.28
CA PHE A 75 22.29 -10.89 48.80
C PHE A 75 22.17 -9.57 48.07
N SER A 76 22.19 -8.45 48.79
CA SER A 76 22.00 -7.10 48.20
C SER A 76 20.86 -7.09 47.16
N SER A 77 21.12 -6.75 45.92
CA SER A 77 20.16 -6.73 44.80
C SER A 77 20.22 -7.97 43.92
N ALA A 78 20.94 -9.03 44.36
CA ALA A 78 21.16 -10.24 43.58
C ALA A 78 20.56 -11.50 44.23
N HIS A 79 20.12 -12.43 43.40
CA HIS A 79 19.52 -13.71 43.76
C HIS A 79 20.20 -14.82 42.95
N LEU A 80 20.90 -15.71 43.63
CA LEU A 80 21.61 -16.86 43.03
C LEU A 80 20.89 -18.17 43.38
N GLN A 81 20.53 -18.93 42.35
CA GLN A 81 20.06 -20.30 42.45
C GLN A 81 21.07 -21.26 41.86
N THR A 82 21.46 -22.32 42.58
CA THR A 82 22.51 -23.24 42.11
C THR A 82 22.38 -24.60 42.74
N GLY A 83 23.06 -25.61 42.19
CA GLY A 83 23.12 -26.95 42.78
C GLY A 83 24.09 -27.08 43.96
N TYR A 84 25.16 -26.33 43.92
CA TYR A 84 26.18 -26.31 44.99
C TYR A 84 26.70 -24.89 45.14
N ALA A 85 26.83 -24.43 46.40
CA ALA A 85 27.49 -23.19 46.72
C ALA A 85 28.47 -23.38 47.91
N TYR A 86 29.58 -22.63 47.86
CA TYR A 86 30.57 -22.53 48.90
C TYR A 86 30.85 -21.05 49.18
N LEU A 87 30.62 -20.61 50.40
CA LEU A 87 30.93 -19.28 50.87
C LEU A 87 32.17 -19.36 51.78
N GLN A 88 33.24 -18.71 51.39
CA GLN A 88 34.46 -18.60 52.17
C GLN A 88 34.40 -17.38 53.12
N GLY A 89 34.26 -17.61 54.39
CA GLY A 89 33.98 -16.57 55.40
C GLY A 89 35.05 -15.47 55.47
N LYS A 90 36.37 -15.80 55.52
CA LYS A 90 37.46 -14.82 55.64
C LYS A 90 37.60 -13.92 54.41
N SER A 91 37.51 -14.47 53.23
CA SER A 91 37.64 -13.75 51.95
C SER A 91 36.37 -13.16 51.43
N ARG A 92 35.22 -13.52 52.01
CA ARG A 92 33.85 -13.15 51.53
C ARG A 92 33.60 -13.49 50.06
N VAL A 93 34.13 -14.66 49.63
CA VAL A 93 33.99 -15.12 48.24
C VAL A 93 32.95 -16.23 48.21
N LEU A 94 31.95 -16.02 47.36
CA LEU A 94 30.91 -16.97 47.06
C LEU A 94 31.24 -17.74 45.76
N TYR A 95 31.32 -19.06 45.86
CA TYR A 95 31.45 -19.95 44.71
C TYR A 95 30.11 -20.66 44.47
N GLY A 96 29.68 -20.72 43.22
CA GLY A 96 28.48 -21.48 42.80
C GLY A 96 28.80 -22.35 41.59
N ARG A 97 28.30 -23.57 41.59
CA ARG A 97 28.39 -24.52 40.44
C ARG A 97 27.22 -25.44 40.35
N GLY A 98 26.96 -26.01 39.16
CA GLY A 98 26.03 -27.08 38.95
C GLY A 98 26.50 -28.41 39.53
N LEU A 99 25.57 -29.33 39.74
CA LEU A 99 25.84 -30.71 40.16
C LEU A 99 26.05 -31.60 38.92
N LYS A 100 27.03 -32.49 38.97
CA LYS A 100 27.25 -33.49 37.92
C LYS A 100 26.29 -34.68 38.06
N ARG A 101 25.58 -35.02 37.00
CA ARG A 101 24.82 -36.26 36.88
C ARG A 101 25.19 -36.95 35.56
N GLY A 102 26.12 -37.93 35.63
CA GLY A 102 26.77 -38.46 34.44
C GLY A 102 27.59 -37.40 33.72
N ASP A 103 27.44 -37.26 32.41
CA ASP A 103 28.12 -36.21 31.61
C ASP A 103 27.41 -34.85 31.59
N SER A 104 26.24 -34.71 32.20
CA SER A 104 25.45 -33.50 32.21
C SER A 104 25.54 -32.76 33.54
N LEU A 105 25.53 -31.39 33.48
CA LEU A 105 25.38 -30.53 34.64
C LEU A 105 23.89 -30.27 34.87
N ILE A 106 23.44 -30.50 36.10
CA ILE A 106 22.09 -30.20 36.55
C ILE A 106 22.13 -29.07 37.59
N GLN A 107 21.02 -28.33 37.76
CA GLN A 107 20.94 -27.22 38.73
C GLN A 107 22.10 -26.25 38.54
N THR A 108 22.41 -25.86 37.26
CA THR A 108 23.46 -24.88 36.92
C THR A 108 23.14 -23.51 37.55
N PRO A 109 24.17 -22.76 37.97
CA PRO A 109 23.96 -21.48 38.59
C PRO A 109 23.19 -20.51 37.73
N THR A 110 22.14 -19.92 38.30
CA THR A 110 21.34 -18.88 37.73
C THR A 110 21.35 -17.66 38.62
N LEU A 111 21.88 -16.56 38.15
CA LEU A 111 21.97 -15.29 38.85
C LEU A 111 20.88 -14.34 38.31
N TYR A 112 20.04 -13.83 39.19
CA TYR A 112 19.12 -12.73 38.90
C TYR A 112 19.70 -11.43 39.47
N MET A 113 20.01 -10.48 38.62
CA MET A 113 20.58 -9.18 38.97
C MET A 113 20.18 -8.11 37.98
N TYR A 114 19.89 -6.89 38.41
CA TYR A 114 19.45 -5.76 37.55
C TYR A 114 18.20 -6.09 36.67
N GLY A 115 17.29 -6.93 37.21
CA GLY A 115 16.10 -7.36 36.46
C GLY A 115 16.36 -8.35 35.31
N GLN A 116 17.60 -8.84 35.18
CA GLN A 116 18.03 -9.76 34.12
C GLN A 116 18.39 -11.14 34.71
N LYS A 117 18.21 -12.19 33.91
CA LYS A 117 18.57 -13.56 34.23
C LYS A 117 19.87 -13.96 33.52
N TYR A 118 20.85 -14.46 34.30
CA TYR A 118 22.16 -14.93 33.81
C TYR A 118 22.32 -16.40 34.14
N GLU A 119 22.40 -17.25 33.13
CA GLU A 119 22.68 -18.69 33.28
C GLU A 119 24.16 -18.95 33.04
N MET A 120 24.80 -19.81 33.86
CA MET A 120 26.23 -20.05 33.81
C MET A 120 26.60 -21.46 34.26
N ASP A 121 27.84 -21.88 33.98
CA ASP A 121 28.35 -23.17 34.42
C ASP A 121 28.92 -23.07 35.85
N SER A 122 29.59 -21.97 36.16
CA SER A 122 30.10 -21.66 37.51
C SER A 122 30.31 -20.16 37.74
N LEU A 123 30.24 -19.75 38.99
CA LEU A 123 30.39 -18.39 39.48
C LEU A 123 31.36 -18.32 40.63
N ARG A 124 32.22 -17.30 40.64
CA ARG A 124 32.98 -16.81 41.75
C ARG A 124 32.66 -15.34 41.98
N TYR A 125 32.09 -14.98 43.12
CA TYR A 125 31.65 -13.63 43.39
C TYR A 125 32.19 -13.10 44.72
N GLU A 126 32.78 -11.91 44.71
CA GLU A 126 33.38 -11.26 45.90
C GLU A 126 32.29 -10.35 46.52
N LEU A 127 31.70 -10.81 47.60
CA LEU A 127 30.70 -10.07 48.36
C LEU A 127 31.26 -8.77 48.94
N GLY A 128 30.56 -7.66 48.81
CA GLY A 128 30.98 -6.34 49.26
C GLY A 128 31.96 -5.59 48.34
N ARG A 129 32.44 -6.19 47.26
CA ARG A 129 33.18 -5.54 46.17
C ARG A 129 32.44 -5.57 44.83
N ASP A 130 31.34 -6.26 44.77
CA ASP A 130 30.53 -6.43 43.58
C ASP A 130 31.33 -6.86 42.33
N ARG A 131 32.36 -7.70 42.57
CA ARG A 131 33.23 -8.24 41.53
C ARG A 131 33.00 -9.73 41.37
N GLY A 132 32.78 -10.18 40.13
CA GLY A 132 32.50 -11.59 39.87
C GLY A 132 33.28 -12.11 38.67
N GLN A 133 33.59 -13.43 38.72
CA GLN A 133 34.04 -14.21 37.58
C GLN A 133 33.03 -15.27 37.26
N ILE A 134 32.57 -15.30 36.02
CA ILE A 134 31.56 -16.18 35.53
C ILE A 134 32.15 -17.04 34.41
N PHE A 135 31.91 -18.33 34.45
CA PHE A 135 32.34 -19.25 33.40
C PHE A 135 31.09 -19.88 32.70
N GLY A 136 31.14 -19.93 31.36
CA GLY A 136 30.06 -20.47 30.56
C GLY A 136 28.80 -19.62 30.62
N LEU A 137 28.93 -18.27 30.65
CA LEU A 137 27.80 -17.36 30.70
C LEU A 137 26.92 -17.52 29.45
N ARG A 138 25.60 -17.59 29.68
CA ARG A 138 24.55 -17.50 28.66
C ARG A 138 23.48 -16.54 29.15
N GLN A 139 23.29 -15.49 28.41
CA GLN A 139 22.26 -14.49 28.68
C GLN A 139 21.30 -14.44 27.49
N LYS A 140 20.05 -14.66 27.76
CA LYS A 140 18.97 -14.51 26.78
C LYS A 140 18.43 -13.08 26.86
N LEU A 141 18.67 -12.29 25.79
CA LEU A 141 18.22 -10.91 25.62
C LEU A 141 17.03 -10.94 24.64
N SER A 142 15.80 -11.02 25.15
CA SER A 142 14.61 -11.12 24.28
C SER A 142 14.70 -12.32 23.30
N GLU A 143 14.98 -12.08 22.02
CA GLU A 143 15.15 -13.10 20.98
C GLU A 143 16.62 -13.42 20.66
N GLU A 144 17.55 -12.90 21.44
CA GLU A 144 18.99 -12.97 21.20
C GLU A 144 19.70 -13.69 22.34
N VAL A 145 20.82 -14.31 22.03
CA VAL A 145 21.66 -15.00 23.00
C VAL A 145 23.07 -14.41 22.96
N LEU A 146 23.53 -13.89 24.08
CA LEU A 146 24.92 -13.52 24.31
C LEU A 146 25.54 -14.59 25.19
N ALA A 147 26.67 -15.15 24.74
CA ALA A 147 27.41 -16.14 25.51
C ALA A 147 28.89 -15.75 25.61
N GLY A 148 29.52 -16.16 26.69
CA GLY A 148 30.95 -15.90 26.94
C GLY A 148 31.57 -17.05 27.68
N LYS A 149 32.81 -17.48 27.28
CA LYS A 149 33.53 -18.58 27.95
C LYS A 149 33.99 -18.16 29.34
N ALA A 150 34.57 -16.99 29.47
CA ALA A 150 35.00 -16.40 30.74
C ALA A 150 34.56 -14.92 30.77
N VAL A 151 33.81 -14.56 31.79
CA VAL A 151 33.23 -13.22 31.94
C VAL A 151 33.64 -12.68 33.32
N GLN A 152 34.17 -11.45 33.33
CA GLN A 152 34.48 -10.71 34.55
C GLN A 152 33.46 -9.59 34.71
N MET A 153 32.76 -9.60 35.81
CA MET A 153 31.88 -8.52 36.25
C MET A 153 32.68 -7.53 37.12
N ASN A 154 32.51 -6.26 36.86
CA ASN A 154 33.18 -5.19 37.61
C ASN A 154 32.18 -4.46 38.52
N PRO A 155 32.71 -3.71 39.55
CA PRO A 155 31.86 -2.94 40.47
C PRO A 155 31.03 -1.84 39.81
N ASP A 156 31.44 -1.34 38.65
CA ASP A 156 30.71 -0.36 37.85
C ASP A 156 29.55 -0.97 37.03
N GLY A 157 29.26 -2.25 37.26
CA GLY A 157 28.20 -2.98 36.51
C GLY A 157 28.60 -3.38 35.08
N THR A 158 29.83 -3.09 34.64
CA THR A 158 30.31 -3.51 33.32
C THR A 158 30.81 -4.97 33.31
N PHE A 159 30.67 -5.64 32.16
CA PHE A 159 31.17 -7.00 31.97
C PHE A 159 32.24 -7.04 30.89
N TYR A 160 33.37 -7.71 31.20
CA TYR A 160 34.38 -8.07 30.22
C TYR A 160 34.25 -9.56 29.90
N ALA A 161 34.07 -9.90 28.65
CA ALA A 161 33.95 -11.31 28.24
C ALA A 161 35.06 -11.67 27.26
N ALA A 162 35.66 -12.83 27.49
CA ALA A 162 36.64 -13.47 26.62
C ALA A 162 35.98 -14.68 25.93
N GLY A 163 36.30 -14.84 24.63
CA GLY A 163 35.71 -15.91 23.84
C GLY A 163 34.17 -15.83 23.79
N ALA A 164 33.67 -14.65 23.51
CA ALA A 164 32.24 -14.36 23.48
C ALA A 164 31.66 -14.53 22.09
N TYR A 165 30.36 -14.90 22.03
CA TYR A 165 29.61 -14.92 20.79
C TYR A 165 28.19 -14.38 20.99
N TYR A 166 27.68 -13.80 19.93
CA TYR A 166 26.35 -13.28 19.85
C TYR A 166 25.59 -14.01 18.74
N THR A 167 24.36 -14.45 19.01
CA THR A 167 23.49 -15.12 18.04
C THR A 167 22.03 -14.77 18.28
N THR A 168 21.26 -14.78 17.21
CA THR A 168 19.78 -14.74 17.25
C THR A 168 19.18 -16.14 17.05
N CYS A 169 20.01 -17.16 17.02
CA CYS A 169 19.58 -18.54 16.93
C CYS A 169 19.33 -19.14 18.31
N THR A 170 18.14 -19.68 18.53
CA THR A 170 17.75 -20.30 19.80
C THR A 170 18.14 -21.79 19.91
N ALA A 171 18.66 -22.38 18.82
CA ALA A 171 19.13 -23.75 18.81
C ALA A 171 20.41 -23.94 19.65
N GLN A 172 20.61 -25.17 20.16
CA GLN A 172 21.82 -25.56 20.89
C GLN A 172 22.40 -26.83 20.25
N PRO A 173 23.57 -26.73 19.58
CA PRO A 173 24.38 -25.54 19.29
C PRO A 173 23.70 -24.60 18.29
N PRO A 174 24.03 -23.30 18.30
CA PRO A 174 23.44 -22.34 17.39
C PRO A 174 23.91 -22.58 15.94
N HIS A 175 23.00 -22.46 14.96
CA HIS A 175 23.33 -22.64 13.54
C HIS A 175 24.31 -21.57 13.01
N PHE A 176 24.32 -20.40 13.63
CA PHE A 176 25.27 -19.34 13.31
C PHE A 176 25.51 -18.45 14.53
N TYR A 177 26.67 -17.82 14.59
CA TYR A 177 26.98 -16.82 15.59
C TYR A 177 28.06 -15.86 15.10
N ILE A 178 28.09 -14.68 15.68
CA ILE A 178 29.18 -13.70 15.51
C ILE A 178 30.07 -13.84 16.72
N ALA A 179 31.31 -14.31 16.52
CA ALA A 179 32.30 -14.50 17.55
C ALA A 179 33.22 -13.29 17.69
N SER A 180 33.62 -13.03 18.92
CA SER A 180 34.65 -12.05 19.24
C SER A 180 35.60 -12.60 20.31
N SER A 181 36.89 -12.30 20.16
CA SER A 181 37.90 -12.67 21.18
C SER A 181 37.67 -11.93 22.49
N ARG A 182 37.19 -10.69 22.44
CA ARG A 182 36.97 -9.83 23.63
C ARG A 182 35.77 -8.91 23.40
N ILE A 183 34.90 -8.81 24.41
CA ILE A 183 33.79 -7.86 24.43
C ILE A 183 33.78 -7.12 25.77
N LYS A 184 33.40 -5.84 25.73
CA LYS A 184 32.97 -5.06 26.90
C LYS A 184 31.49 -4.75 26.75
N LEU A 185 30.69 -5.23 27.69
CA LEU A 185 29.25 -5.01 27.77
C LEU A 185 28.93 -3.93 28.80
N TYR A 186 28.24 -2.91 28.42
CA TYR A 186 27.55 -1.95 29.28
C TYR A 186 26.05 -2.35 29.28
N PRO A 187 25.52 -2.88 30.41
CA PRO A 187 24.13 -3.34 30.47
C PRO A 187 23.15 -2.25 30.03
N GLU A 188 22.14 -2.65 29.23
CA GLU A 188 21.09 -1.77 28.72
C GLU A 188 21.56 -0.61 27.82
N GLU A 189 22.89 -0.43 27.63
CA GLU A 189 23.43 0.68 26.85
C GLU A 189 24.08 0.24 25.53
N ARG A 190 25.19 -0.54 25.60
CA ARG A 190 25.97 -0.90 24.42
C ARG A 190 26.92 -2.08 24.65
N ILE A 191 27.32 -2.72 23.54
CA ILE A 191 28.42 -3.68 23.49
C ILE A 191 29.52 -3.11 22.62
N ILE A 192 30.75 -3.12 23.11
CA ILE A 192 31.96 -2.82 22.35
C ILE A 192 32.74 -4.14 22.20
N SER A 193 33.10 -4.50 20.98
CA SER A 193 33.86 -5.72 20.73
C SER A 193 35.21 -5.44 20.07
N GLY A 194 36.19 -6.31 20.33
CA GLY A 194 37.35 -6.44 19.50
C GLY A 194 37.04 -7.07 18.14
N PRO A 195 38.01 -7.73 17.51
CA PRO A 195 37.83 -8.35 16.22
C PRO A 195 36.66 -9.33 16.19
N LEU A 196 35.81 -9.21 15.15
CA LEU A 196 34.60 -9.99 14.95
C LEU A 196 34.73 -10.87 13.71
N TYR A 197 34.23 -12.08 13.78
CA TYR A 197 34.05 -12.97 12.62
C TYR A 197 32.76 -13.76 12.74
N ALA A 198 32.14 -14.05 11.62
CA ALA A 198 30.93 -14.84 11.57
C ALA A 198 31.25 -16.31 11.43
N VAL A 199 30.49 -17.18 12.11
CA VAL A 199 30.56 -18.65 12.02
C VAL A 199 29.19 -19.18 11.64
N VAL A 200 29.13 -20.07 10.67
CA VAL A 200 27.89 -20.74 10.23
C VAL A 200 28.14 -22.24 10.14
N GLY A 201 27.35 -23.05 10.86
CA GLY A 201 27.55 -24.50 10.92
C GLY A 201 28.95 -24.87 11.34
N ASP A 202 29.51 -24.18 12.37
CA ASP A 202 30.87 -24.33 12.90
C ASP A 202 32.02 -23.99 11.92
N VAL A 203 31.69 -23.47 10.73
CA VAL A 203 32.67 -23.01 9.74
C VAL A 203 32.83 -21.50 9.84
N PRO A 204 34.03 -20.96 10.16
CA PRO A 204 34.24 -19.51 10.14
C PRO A 204 34.18 -18.98 8.71
N ILE A 205 33.38 -17.95 8.51
CA ILE A 205 33.28 -17.22 7.22
C ILE A 205 34.43 -16.19 7.19
N PRO A 206 35.11 -15.97 6.05
CA PRO A 206 36.22 -15.03 5.90
C PRO A 206 35.72 -13.57 5.85
N ILE A 207 34.74 -13.22 6.69
CA ILE A 207 34.25 -11.85 6.92
C ILE A 207 34.79 -11.44 8.30
N PHE A 208 35.69 -10.50 8.29
CA PHE A 208 36.38 -10.00 9.48
C PHE A 208 36.17 -8.51 9.63
N LEU A 209 35.73 -8.07 10.82
CA LEU A 209 35.66 -6.67 11.21
C LEU A 209 36.66 -6.43 12.36
N PRO A 210 37.48 -5.39 12.30
CA PRO A 210 38.50 -5.15 13.31
C PRO A 210 37.93 -4.78 14.68
N PHE A 211 36.76 -4.22 14.73
CA PHE A 211 36.01 -3.89 15.96
C PHE A 211 34.51 -3.80 15.67
N GLY A 212 33.67 -3.87 16.71
CA GLY A 212 32.21 -3.69 16.62
C GLY A 212 31.69 -2.78 17.73
N TYR A 213 30.67 -2.03 17.42
CA TYR A 213 29.87 -1.23 18.33
C TYR A 213 28.39 -1.54 18.13
N PHE A 214 27.73 -2.09 19.16
CA PHE A 214 26.33 -2.52 19.10
C PHE A 214 25.55 -1.83 20.21
N PRO A 215 24.67 -0.88 19.91
CA PRO A 215 23.78 -0.31 20.90
C PRO A 215 22.72 -1.34 21.32
N LEU A 216 22.50 -1.50 22.62
CA LEU A 216 21.48 -2.40 23.19
C LEU A 216 20.14 -1.70 23.40
N MET A 217 20.08 -0.40 23.18
CA MET A 217 18.84 0.36 23.33
C MET A 217 17.86 -0.01 22.22
N ASP A 218 16.55 -0.06 22.52
CA ASP A 218 15.46 -0.18 21.57
C ASP A 218 15.29 1.06 20.67
N ARG A 219 16.36 1.80 20.44
CA ARG A 219 16.40 3.00 19.60
C ARG A 219 17.20 2.72 18.34
N ALA A 220 16.68 3.20 17.22
CA ALA A 220 17.45 3.19 15.98
C ALA A 220 18.79 3.90 16.17
N ALA A 221 19.87 3.27 15.77
CA ALA A 221 21.23 3.81 15.83
C ALA A 221 21.76 4.08 14.42
N SER A 222 22.45 5.20 14.25
CA SER A 222 23.14 5.51 13.00
C SER A 222 24.31 4.58 12.75
N GLY A 223 24.54 4.22 11.48
CA GLY A 223 25.65 3.32 11.11
C GLY A 223 25.87 3.18 9.63
N LEU A 224 26.96 2.56 9.25
CA LEU A 224 27.32 2.25 7.87
C LEU A 224 26.50 1.06 7.35
N ILE A 225 26.05 1.15 6.11
CA ILE A 225 25.42 0.06 5.37
C ILE A 225 26.50 -0.56 4.48
N LEU A 226 26.75 -1.85 4.67
CA LEU A 226 27.80 -2.56 3.91
C LEU A 226 27.31 -2.84 2.48
N PRO A 227 28.17 -2.59 1.47
CA PRO A 227 27.81 -2.81 0.10
C PRO A 227 27.80 -4.30 -0.28
N LEU A 228 26.97 -4.64 -1.26
CA LEU A 228 27.08 -5.88 -1.99
C LEU A 228 28.12 -5.72 -3.09
N ILE A 229 29.11 -6.60 -3.10
CA ILE A 229 30.16 -6.67 -4.13
C ILE A 229 29.76 -7.71 -5.17
N GLY A 230 29.89 -7.38 -6.44
CA GLY A 230 29.57 -8.29 -7.53
C GLY A 230 30.10 -7.82 -8.87
N GLN A 231 29.74 -8.56 -9.92
CA GLN A 231 30.12 -8.28 -11.30
C GLN A 231 28.85 -8.31 -12.18
N ALA A 232 28.68 -7.30 -13.02
CA ALA A 232 27.68 -7.23 -14.06
C ALA A 232 28.38 -7.27 -15.44
N ALA A 233 27.75 -7.95 -16.41
CA ALA A 233 28.35 -8.13 -17.72
C ALA A 233 28.51 -6.81 -18.50
N ASP A 234 27.62 -5.86 -18.27
CA ASP A 234 27.55 -4.56 -18.95
C ASP A 234 28.28 -3.43 -18.22
N ARG A 235 28.43 -3.54 -16.87
CA ARG A 235 28.93 -2.46 -16.01
C ARG A 235 30.19 -2.79 -15.23
N GLY A 236 30.75 -4.00 -15.45
CA GLY A 236 31.94 -4.46 -14.75
C GLY A 236 31.70 -4.81 -13.28
N PHE A 237 32.70 -4.59 -12.43
CA PHE A 237 32.55 -4.79 -10.99
C PHE A 237 31.71 -3.66 -10.39
N PHE A 238 30.97 -4.00 -9.34
CA PHE A 238 30.12 -3.02 -8.65
C PHE A 238 30.20 -3.16 -7.13
N LEU A 239 30.00 -2.01 -6.49
CA LEU A 239 29.65 -1.88 -5.07
C LEU A 239 28.21 -1.34 -5.04
N ARG A 240 27.25 -2.14 -4.56
CA ARG A 240 25.85 -1.74 -4.47
C ARG A 240 25.38 -1.59 -3.05
N GLY A 241 24.61 -0.52 -2.78
CA GLY A 241 24.06 -0.26 -1.47
C GLY A 241 25.10 0.16 -0.46
N LEU A 242 26.25 0.68 -0.89
CA LEU A 242 27.15 1.36 0.04
C LEU A 242 26.43 2.56 0.62
N GLY A 243 26.27 2.63 1.93
CA GLY A 243 25.44 3.67 2.45
C GLY A 243 25.69 4.02 3.92
N TYR A 244 24.89 4.95 4.38
CA TYR A 244 24.84 5.37 5.76
C TYR A 244 23.39 5.52 6.21
N TYR A 245 23.02 4.83 7.26
CA TYR A 245 21.76 5.01 7.95
C TYR A 245 21.93 6.07 9.04
N TRP A 246 21.12 7.11 8.98
CA TRP A 246 21.14 8.22 9.90
C TRP A 246 19.86 8.26 10.73
N ALA A 247 19.93 7.84 11.98
CA ALA A 247 18.87 8.00 12.95
C ALA A 247 18.85 9.44 13.46
N ILE A 248 18.11 10.34 12.81
CA ILE A 248 18.08 11.78 13.12
C ILE A 248 17.47 12.01 14.49
N ASN A 249 16.29 11.40 14.74
CA ASN A 249 15.61 11.42 16.03
C ASN A 249 14.56 10.29 16.08
N ARG A 250 13.82 10.18 17.19
CA ARG A 250 12.76 9.14 17.37
C ARG A 250 11.61 9.15 16.36
N TYR A 251 11.52 10.19 15.54
CA TYR A 251 10.42 10.38 14.57
C TYR A 251 10.90 10.38 13.13
N MET A 252 12.20 10.49 12.89
CA MET A 252 12.77 10.67 11.56
C MET A 252 14.08 9.91 11.43
N ASP A 253 14.25 9.25 10.30
CA ASP A 253 15.49 8.64 9.86
C ASP A 253 15.76 8.93 8.38
N ALA A 254 17.01 8.83 7.98
CA ALA A 254 17.42 8.94 6.60
C ALA A 254 18.40 7.82 6.24
N ARG A 255 18.23 7.26 5.05
CA ARG A 255 19.14 6.29 4.45
C ARG A 255 19.74 6.90 3.20
N LEU A 256 21.06 6.96 3.16
CA LEU A 256 21.83 7.41 2.01
C LEU A 256 22.51 6.19 1.41
N GLU A 257 22.24 5.85 0.17
CA GLU A 257 22.84 4.70 -0.50
C GLU A 257 23.43 5.10 -1.85
N ALA A 258 24.52 4.44 -2.23
CA ALA A 258 25.17 4.61 -3.53
C ALA A 258 25.52 3.25 -4.14
N ASP A 259 25.23 3.12 -5.44
CA ASP A 259 25.70 2.04 -6.29
C ASP A 259 26.80 2.61 -7.19
N ILE A 260 27.98 2.01 -7.18
CA ILE A 260 29.15 2.44 -7.95
C ILE A 260 29.55 1.29 -8.87
N PHE A 261 29.75 1.59 -10.14
CA PHE A 261 30.12 0.63 -11.16
C PHE A 261 31.49 1.00 -11.74
N THR A 262 32.34 0.02 -12.01
CA THR A 262 33.66 0.28 -12.65
C THR A 262 33.51 0.75 -14.09
N ARG A 263 32.44 0.33 -14.75
CA ARG A 263 31.99 0.81 -16.06
C ARG A 263 30.53 1.23 -15.96
N GLY A 264 30.17 2.31 -16.61
CA GLY A 264 28.77 2.68 -16.73
C GLY A 264 28.15 3.58 -15.66
N GLY A 265 28.95 4.23 -14.79
CA GLY A 265 28.50 5.32 -13.94
C GLY A 265 28.11 4.95 -12.50
N PHE A 266 27.18 5.69 -11.92
CA PHE A 266 26.76 5.50 -10.53
C PHE A 266 25.27 5.80 -10.35
N ARG A 267 24.71 5.29 -9.25
CA ARG A 267 23.36 5.63 -8.78
C ARG A 267 23.47 6.04 -7.31
N SER A 268 22.72 7.03 -6.91
CA SER A 268 22.57 7.42 -5.51
C SER A 268 21.09 7.49 -5.14
N GLU A 269 20.78 7.15 -3.90
CA GLU A 269 19.43 7.22 -3.34
C GLU A 269 19.47 7.84 -1.95
N ILE A 270 18.55 8.76 -1.71
CA ILE A 270 18.25 9.31 -0.39
C ILE A 270 16.83 8.86 -0.06
N LEU A 271 16.67 8.05 0.95
CA LEU A 271 15.38 7.67 1.49
C LEU A 271 15.22 8.31 2.87
N TRP A 272 14.31 9.25 2.99
CA TRP A 272 13.95 9.90 4.24
C TRP A 272 12.60 9.40 4.71
N THR A 273 12.53 8.81 5.92
CA THR A 273 11.31 8.33 6.53
C THR A 273 11.00 9.14 7.78
N TYR A 274 9.73 9.41 8.02
CA TYR A 274 9.29 10.19 9.16
C TYR A 274 7.91 9.74 9.62
N ARG A 275 7.74 9.61 10.95
CA ARG A 275 6.48 9.13 11.54
C ARG A 275 6.28 9.68 12.94
N LYS A 276 5.12 10.30 13.16
CA LYS A 276 4.62 10.68 14.49
C LYS A 276 3.19 10.18 14.63
N ARG A 277 3.00 9.27 15.59
CA ARG A 277 1.70 8.63 15.81
C ARG A 277 0.59 9.67 15.92
N TYR A 278 -0.56 9.44 15.24
CA TYR A 278 -1.73 10.29 15.13
C TYR A 278 -1.56 11.62 14.39
N TRP A 279 -0.34 12.00 13.98
CA TRP A 279 -0.09 13.29 13.33
C TRP A 279 0.30 13.14 11.87
N TYR A 280 1.40 12.47 11.62
CA TYR A 280 1.90 12.29 10.25
C TYR A 280 2.74 11.03 10.11
N ASN A 281 2.74 10.52 8.89
CA ASN A 281 3.66 9.48 8.43
C ASN A 281 4.00 9.75 6.96
N GLY A 282 5.22 9.41 6.58
CA GLY A 282 5.63 9.53 5.20
C GLY A 282 7.03 9.02 4.93
N ALA A 283 7.32 8.91 3.63
CA ALA A 283 8.63 8.56 3.11
C ALA A 283 8.89 9.35 1.82
N LEU A 284 10.08 9.90 1.70
CA LEU A 284 10.57 10.59 0.50
C LEU A 284 11.83 9.87 0.01
N SER A 285 11.77 9.32 -1.21
CA SER A 285 12.92 8.76 -1.91
C SER A 285 13.26 9.64 -3.10
N ILE A 286 14.51 10.07 -3.17
CA ILE A 286 15.08 10.80 -4.30
C ILE A 286 16.23 9.96 -4.83
N GLN A 287 16.15 9.58 -6.10
CA GLN A 287 17.13 8.76 -6.76
C GLN A 287 17.73 9.53 -7.95
N TYR A 288 19.03 9.49 -8.04
CA TYR A 288 19.78 10.04 -9.18
C TYR A 288 20.67 8.96 -9.75
N ALA A 289 20.66 8.79 -11.06
CA ALA A 289 21.52 7.86 -11.75
C ALA A 289 22.22 8.55 -12.92
N TYR A 290 23.53 8.37 -12.99
CA TYR A 290 24.35 8.67 -14.17
C TYR A 290 24.80 7.34 -14.77
N GLN A 291 24.40 7.07 -15.99
CA GLN A 291 24.70 5.84 -16.67
C GLN A 291 25.34 6.12 -18.02
N THR A 292 26.46 5.45 -18.29
CA THR A 292 27.15 5.47 -19.58
C THR A 292 27.15 4.07 -20.20
N PHE A 293 27.04 4.01 -21.50
CA PHE A 293 27.22 2.83 -22.31
C PHE A 293 28.41 3.07 -23.22
N ASN A 294 29.29 2.08 -23.30
CA ASN A 294 30.55 2.13 -24.01
C ASN A 294 31.53 3.19 -23.49
N GLU A 295 32.69 3.30 -24.05
CA GLU A 295 33.72 4.25 -23.62
C GLU A 295 33.62 5.58 -24.41
N PRO A 296 34.01 6.70 -23.80
CA PRO A 296 34.08 7.96 -24.53
C PRO A 296 35.00 7.86 -25.72
N GLY A 297 34.44 8.05 -26.90
CA GLY A 297 35.13 7.90 -28.20
C GLY A 297 34.58 6.77 -29.09
N ASP A 298 33.81 5.86 -28.54
CA ASP A 298 33.12 4.84 -29.29
C ASP A 298 31.94 5.46 -30.08
N PRO A 299 31.64 4.96 -31.29
CA PRO A 299 30.54 5.47 -32.13
C PRO A 299 29.17 5.38 -31.40
N ASP A 300 28.99 4.38 -30.53
CA ASP A 300 27.75 4.09 -29.80
C ASP A 300 27.80 4.59 -28.36
N TYR A 301 28.71 5.51 -28.02
CA TYR A 301 28.76 6.11 -26.68
C TYR A 301 27.47 6.85 -26.35
N GLN A 302 26.84 6.48 -25.25
CA GLN A 302 25.65 7.13 -24.72
C GLN A 302 25.83 7.44 -23.24
N ALA A 303 25.55 8.68 -22.86
CA ALA A 303 25.49 9.10 -21.46
C ALA A 303 24.07 9.57 -21.13
N SER A 304 23.51 9.09 -20.05
CA SER A 304 22.18 9.48 -19.60
C SER A 304 22.18 9.86 -18.12
N ARG A 305 21.53 10.97 -17.83
CA ARG A 305 21.27 11.44 -16.47
C ARG A 305 19.79 11.23 -16.19
N MET A 306 19.49 10.57 -15.09
CA MET A 306 18.14 10.18 -14.76
C MET A 306 17.84 10.53 -13.30
N VAL A 307 16.66 11.04 -13.06
CA VAL A 307 16.16 11.40 -11.72
C VAL A 307 14.81 10.72 -11.51
N PHE A 308 14.58 10.23 -10.30
CA PHE A 308 13.28 9.71 -9.89
C PHE A 308 12.97 10.13 -8.46
N VAL A 309 11.74 10.61 -8.27
CA VAL A 309 11.24 11.06 -6.97
C VAL A 309 10.00 10.24 -6.62
N ARG A 310 10.00 9.66 -5.43
CA ARG A 310 8.83 9.03 -4.84
C ARG A 310 8.58 9.64 -3.47
N TRP A 311 7.38 10.21 -3.27
CA TRP A 311 6.99 10.79 -1.99
C TRP A 311 5.61 10.31 -1.60
N GLN A 312 5.53 9.70 -0.44
CA GLN A 312 4.28 9.30 0.19
C GLN A 312 4.16 10.05 1.50
N HIS A 313 3.05 10.75 1.69
CA HIS A 313 2.80 11.54 2.90
C HIS A 313 1.33 11.48 3.27
N GLN A 314 1.09 11.33 4.55
CA GLN A 314 -0.24 11.44 5.13
C GLN A 314 -0.15 12.20 6.45
N GLN A 315 -0.96 13.24 6.60
CA GLN A 315 -0.96 14.08 7.79
C GLN A 315 -2.39 14.43 8.20
N THR A 316 -2.69 14.28 9.47
CA THR A 316 -3.90 14.79 10.10
C THR A 316 -3.59 16.15 10.70
N LEU A 317 -4.04 17.22 10.02
CA LEU A 317 -3.82 18.61 10.45
C LEU A 317 -4.77 19.00 11.59
N SER A 318 -5.98 18.48 11.52
CA SER A 318 -7.03 18.64 12.56
C SER A 318 -8.05 17.51 12.38
N PRO A 319 -9.01 17.31 13.32
CA PRO A 319 -10.08 16.32 13.15
C PRO A 319 -10.90 16.49 11.87
N THR A 320 -10.85 17.68 11.25
CA THR A 320 -11.59 18.02 10.03
C THR A 320 -10.70 18.37 8.85
N ALA A 321 -9.38 18.23 8.99
CA ALA A 321 -8.43 18.53 7.91
C ALA A 321 -7.33 17.48 7.79
N SER A 322 -7.08 17.02 6.58
CA SER A 322 -6.02 16.06 6.25
C SER A 322 -5.27 16.48 5.00
N LEU A 323 -3.97 16.21 5.00
CA LEU A 323 -3.08 16.36 3.85
C LEU A 323 -2.57 14.98 3.44
N SER A 324 -2.71 14.64 2.18
CA SER A 324 -2.17 13.41 1.59
C SER A 324 -1.37 13.74 0.34
N ALA A 325 -0.25 13.05 0.16
CA ALA A 325 0.54 13.12 -1.06
C ALA A 325 1.01 11.71 -1.44
N ASN A 326 0.89 11.40 -2.72
CA ASN A 326 1.47 10.23 -3.35
C ASN A 326 2.08 10.69 -4.67
N VAL A 327 3.38 10.92 -4.67
CA VAL A 327 4.11 11.49 -5.81
C VAL A 327 5.05 10.45 -6.38
N GLN A 328 4.98 10.24 -7.67
CA GLN A 328 5.92 9.43 -8.46
C GLN A 328 6.19 10.18 -9.76
N ALA A 329 7.40 10.69 -9.89
CA ALA A 329 7.79 11.48 -11.05
C ALA A 329 9.28 11.29 -11.35
N GLY A 330 9.66 11.33 -12.60
CA GLY A 330 11.07 11.21 -12.96
C GLY A 330 11.31 11.15 -14.46
N THR A 331 12.55 10.93 -14.83
CA THR A 331 12.94 10.72 -16.22
C THR A 331 12.24 9.49 -16.79
N SER A 332 11.64 9.61 -17.97
CA SER A 332 10.83 8.55 -18.61
C SER A 332 11.56 7.21 -18.75
N THR A 333 12.88 7.23 -18.86
CA THR A 333 13.72 6.04 -18.99
C THR A 333 14.18 5.44 -17.67
N PHE A 334 13.95 6.14 -16.52
CA PHE A 334 14.50 5.73 -15.23
C PHE A 334 14.03 4.32 -14.83
N LEU A 335 12.71 4.10 -14.81
CA LEU A 335 12.15 2.82 -14.35
C LEU A 335 12.58 1.65 -15.25
N GLY A 336 12.65 1.88 -16.55
CA GLY A 336 13.10 0.87 -17.51
C GLY A 336 14.58 0.49 -17.39
N ARG A 337 15.43 1.41 -16.89
CA ARG A 337 16.89 1.21 -16.82
C ARG A 337 17.43 0.95 -15.42
N GLN A 338 16.76 1.44 -14.37
CA GLN A 338 17.27 1.41 -12.99
C GLN A 338 16.42 0.60 -12.03
N SER A 339 15.15 0.31 -12.34
CA SER A 339 14.31 -0.48 -11.44
C SER A 339 14.55 -1.97 -11.59
N TYR A 340 14.72 -2.63 -10.48
CA TYR A 340 14.79 -4.10 -10.38
C TYR A 340 13.42 -4.72 -10.11
N ASN A 341 12.40 -3.89 -9.89
CA ASN A 341 11.04 -4.35 -9.68
C ASN A 341 10.32 -4.51 -11.03
N ALA A 342 9.82 -5.69 -11.29
CA ALA A 342 9.10 -5.99 -12.53
C ALA A 342 7.84 -5.12 -12.72
N THR A 343 7.17 -4.76 -11.64
CA THR A 343 5.96 -3.89 -11.67
C THR A 343 6.32 -2.47 -12.10
N ASP A 344 7.40 -1.91 -11.56
CA ASP A 344 7.88 -0.57 -11.93
C ASP A 344 8.30 -0.52 -13.39
N PHE A 345 9.00 -1.55 -13.84
CA PHE A 345 9.42 -1.66 -15.25
C PHE A 345 8.23 -1.76 -16.23
N LEU A 346 7.14 -2.43 -15.80
CA LEU A 346 5.92 -2.57 -16.59
C LEU A 346 5.07 -1.30 -16.62
N SER A 347 5.35 -0.37 -15.71
CA SER A 347 4.60 0.88 -15.62
C SER A 347 4.83 1.72 -16.88
N THR A 348 3.77 2.02 -17.59
CA THR A 348 3.77 2.91 -18.75
C THR A 348 3.36 4.33 -18.39
N ASN A 349 2.77 4.49 -17.21
CA ASN A 349 2.28 5.76 -16.70
C ASN A 349 2.66 5.93 -15.22
N LEU A 350 3.14 7.12 -14.87
CA LEU A 350 3.33 7.54 -13.48
C LEU A 350 2.20 8.50 -13.11
N GLN A 351 1.63 8.30 -11.94
CA GLN A 351 0.55 9.13 -11.42
C GLN A 351 0.93 9.68 -10.06
N SER A 352 0.71 10.99 -9.90
CA SER A 352 0.95 11.67 -8.64
C SER A 352 -0.28 12.45 -8.22
N SER A 353 -0.52 12.53 -6.92
CA SER A 353 -1.58 13.34 -6.35
C SER A 353 -1.13 13.93 -5.02
N ILE A 354 -1.46 15.21 -4.83
CA ILE A 354 -1.34 15.93 -3.56
C ILE A 354 -2.72 16.50 -3.27
N ALA A 355 -3.27 16.24 -2.10
CA ALA A 355 -4.59 16.70 -1.74
C ALA A 355 -4.67 17.15 -0.27
N LEU A 356 -5.09 18.38 -0.06
CA LEU A 356 -5.50 18.94 1.21
C LEU A 356 -7.03 18.94 1.25
N GLN A 357 -7.60 18.19 2.18
CA GLN A 357 -9.03 18.14 2.40
C GLN A 357 -9.38 18.84 3.71
N LYS A 358 -10.40 19.71 3.67
CA LYS A 358 -10.92 20.44 4.83
C LYS A 358 -12.43 20.41 4.85
N ALA A 359 -13.02 19.79 5.86
CA ALA A 359 -14.41 19.92 6.21
C ALA A 359 -14.56 21.05 7.26
N PHE A 360 -15.52 21.96 7.06
CA PHE A 360 -15.75 23.05 7.99
C PHE A 360 -16.76 22.59 9.06
N ALA A 361 -16.28 22.47 10.30
CA ALA A 361 -17.11 21.99 11.41
C ALA A 361 -18.36 22.88 11.61
N GLY A 362 -19.52 22.25 11.81
CA GLY A 362 -20.79 22.97 11.94
C GLY A 362 -21.31 23.59 10.65
N SER A 363 -20.65 23.37 9.51
CA SER A 363 -20.98 23.92 8.20
C SER A 363 -21.09 22.78 7.15
N PRO A 364 -21.95 22.93 6.14
CA PRO A 364 -22.08 21.91 5.10
C PRO A 364 -20.95 21.94 4.06
N TRP A 365 -19.95 22.77 4.21
CA TRP A 365 -18.89 22.99 3.23
C TRP A 365 -17.70 22.04 3.43
N GLN A 366 -17.16 21.59 2.30
CA GLN A 366 -15.93 20.80 2.20
C GLN A 366 -15.07 21.42 1.10
N LEU A 367 -13.79 21.63 1.39
CA LEU A 367 -12.80 22.16 0.46
C LEU A 367 -11.73 21.08 0.21
N THR A 368 -11.43 20.83 -1.05
CA THR A 368 -10.27 20.06 -1.48
C THR A 368 -9.39 20.95 -2.34
N LEU A 369 -8.13 21.09 -1.94
CA LEU A 369 -7.08 21.75 -2.72
C LEU A 369 -6.04 20.71 -3.10
N GLY A 370 -5.58 20.68 -4.33
CA GLY A 370 -4.62 19.68 -4.74
C GLY A 370 -3.87 19.97 -6.02
N ALA A 371 -3.05 19.00 -6.37
CA ALA A 371 -2.36 18.92 -7.65
C ALA A 371 -2.28 17.46 -8.08
N ASN A 372 -2.49 17.19 -9.36
CA ASN A 372 -2.33 15.88 -9.95
C ASN A 372 -1.29 15.95 -11.06
N HIS A 373 -0.58 14.88 -11.25
CA HIS A 373 0.38 14.71 -12.32
C HIS A 373 0.20 13.33 -12.95
N ASN A 374 0.24 13.26 -14.27
CA ASN A 374 0.26 12.04 -15.04
C ASN A 374 1.40 12.14 -16.08
N GLN A 375 2.27 11.17 -16.08
CA GLN A 375 3.38 11.10 -17.01
C GLN A 375 3.28 9.81 -17.82
N ASN A 376 3.12 9.92 -19.13
CA ASN A 376 3.20 8.78 -20.05
C ASN A 376 4.67 8.55 -20.43
N LEU A 377 5.24 7.42 -20.00
CA LEU A 377 6.65 7.11 -20.16
C LEU A 377 7.00 6.73 -21.61
N ILE A 378 6.03 6.20 -22.37
CA ILE A 378 6.24 5.82 -23.79
C ILE A 378 6.24 7.06 -24.68
N GLN A 379 5.25 7.92 -24.52
CA GLN A 379 5.10 9.15 -25.29
C GLN A 379 5.98 10.29 -24.77
N LYS A 380 6.60 10.10 -23.58
CA LYS A 380 7.37 11.11 -22.86
C LYS A 380 6.57 12.40 -22.63
N LEU A 381 5.28 12.25 -22.32
CA LEU A 381 4.33 13.34 -22.15
C LEU A 381 4.02 13.56 -20.66
N TRP A 382 4.16 14.79 -20.21
CA TRP A 382 3.79 15.21 -18.85
C TRP A 382 2.48 15.99 -18.89
N THR A 383 1.55 15.60 -18.04
CA THR A 383 0.28 16.29 -17.84
C THR A 383 0.17 16.67 -16.37
N ILE A 384 0.19 17.94 -16.07
CA ILE A 384 0.13 18.50 -14.71
C ILE A 384 -1.18 19.27 -14.57
N GLN A 385 -1.97 18.89 -13.57
CA GLN A 385 -3.20 19.56 -13.17
C GLN A 385 -2.93 20.27 -11.83
N ALA A 386 -2.70 21.58 -11.88
CA ALA A 386 -2.42 22.38 -10.69
C ALA A 386 -2.74 23.87 -10.96
N PRO A 387 -3.37 24.58 -10.00
CA PRO A 387 -4.04 24.04 -8.83
C PRO A 387 -5.31 23.26 -9.19
N VAL A 388 -5.72 22.31 -8.36
CA VAL A 388 -7.04 21.67 -8.39
C VAL A 388 -7.80 22.15 -7.17
N VAL A 389 -8.93 22.80 -7.38
CA VAL A 389 -9.79 23.32 -6.31
C VAL A 389 -11.16 22.68 -6.46
N ALA A 390 -11.65 22.01 -5.43
CA ALA A 390 -13.02 21.55 -5.36
C ALA A 390 -13.66 22.03 -4.05
N LEU A 391 -14.67 22.86 -4.17
CA LEU A 391 -15.51 23.30 -3.06
C LEU A 391 -16.88 22.64 -3.19
N TYR A 392 -17.24 21.86 -2.22
CA TYR A 392 -18.51 21.12 -2.20
C TYR A 392 -19.34 21.52 -1.00
N GLN A 393 -20.63 21.74 -1.24
CA GLN A 393 -21.64 21.97 -0.23
C GLN A 393 -22.55 20.76 -0.13
N ASN A 394 -22.59 20.13 1.03
CA ASN A 394 -23.55 19.06 1.31
C ASN A 394 -24.97 19.58 1.16
N ARG A 395 -25.88 18.65 0.88
CA ARG A 395 -27.28 19.00 0.65
C ARG A 395 -27.88 19.81 1.78
N ILE A 396 -28.44 20.95 1.43
CA ILE A 396 -29.17 21.85 2.34
C ILE A 396 -30.65 21.81 1.95
N PHE A 397 -31.52 21.81 2.94
CA PHE A 397 -32.96 21.91 2.78
C PHE A 397 -33.43 23.30 3.26
N PRO A 398 -33.47 24.31 2.38
CA PRO A 398 -33.71 25.69 2.79
C PRO A 398 -35.10 25.93 3.35
N PHE A 399 -36.06 25.09 2.97
CA PHE A 399 -37.45 25.19 3.38
C PHE A 399 -37.79 24.30 4.58
N GLU A 400 -36.80 23.65 5.20
CA GLU A 400 -37.02 22.79 6.36
C GLU A 400 -37.33 23.63 7.60
N ARG A 401 -38.44 23.33 8.25
CA ARG A 401 -38.85 24.01 9.48
C ARG A 401 -37.91 23.66 10.63
N LYS A 402 -37.39 24.68 11.34
CA LYS A 402 -36.51 24.49 12.50
C LYS A 402 -37.18 23.73 13.66
N LYS A 403 -38.48 23.93 13.86
CA LYS A 403 -39.30 23.18 14.85
C LYS A 403 -40.32 22.36 14.08
N ARG A 404 -40.15 21.05 14.05
CA ARG A 404 -41.07 20.13 13.38
C ARG A 404 -42.28 19.87 14.23
N THR A 405 -43.42 20.31 13.78
CA THR A 405 -44.74 19.93 14.29
C THR A 405 -45.52 19.27 13.13
N GLY A 406 -45.76 17.96 13.24
CA GLY A 406 -46.47 17.20 12.22
C GLY A 406 -45.64 16.66 11.08
N PRO A 407 -46.27 16.08 10.02
CA PRO A 407 -45.60 15.42 8.92
C PRO A 407 -44.80 16.40 8.05
N THR A 408 -43.73 15.88 7.40
CA THR A 408 -42.90 16.66 6.49
C THR A 408 -43.70 17.10 5.26
N ARG A 409 -43.70 18.40 4.99
CA ARG A 409 -44.40 18.97 3.81
C ARG A 409 -43.54 18.73 2.55
N TRP A 410 -44.19 18.75 1.37
CA TRP A 410 -43.53 18.42 0.10
C TRP A 410 -42.34 19.37 -0.21
N TYR A 411 -42.42 20.65 0.09
CA TYR A 411 -41.37 21.63 -0.17
C TYR A 411 -40.19 21.50 0.80
N GLU A 412 -40.38 20.95 1.99
CA GLU A 412 -39.29 20.70 2.96
C GLU A 412 -38.32 19.62 2.47
N ARG A 413 -38.72 18.81 1.46
CA ARG A 413 -37.90 17.79 0.83
C ARG A 413 -37.12 18.30 -0.37
N ILE A 414 -37.26 19.57 -0.72
CA ILE A 414 -36.45 20.21 -1.75
C ILE A 414 -35.11 20.63 -1.14
N GLY A 415 -34.04 20.02 -1.61
CA GLY A 415 -32.71 20.34 -1.19
C GLY A 415 -31.84 20.71 -2.38
N TYR A 416 -30.78 21.48 -2.13
CA TYR A 416 -29.79 21.79 -3.14
C TYR A 416 -28.39 21.43 -2.67
N THR A 417 -27.52 21.13 -3.62
CA THR A 417 -26.10 20.97 -3.46
C THR A 417 -25.38 21.94 -4.37
N TYR A 418 -24.23 22.43 -3.94
CA TYR A 418 -23.38 23.27 -4.78
C TYR A 418 -22.00 22.66 -4.88
N ARG A 419 -21.40 22.77 -6.04
CA ARG A 419 -20.04 22.34 -6.31
C ARG A 419 -19.33 23.32 -7.23
N LEU A 420 -18.15 23.75 -6.79
CA LEU A 420 -17.19 24.47 -7.61
C LEU A 420 -15.99 23.56 -7.87
N ASP A 421 -15.69 23.29 -9.12
CA ASP A 421 -14.47 22.65 -9.56
C ASP A 421 -13.66 23.66 -10.36
N ALA A 422 -12.39 23.87 -10.03
CA ALA A 422 -11.49 24.70 -10.81
C ALA A 422 -10.12 24.01 -10.92
N GLN A 423 -9.50 24.06 -12.08
CA GLN A 423 -8.16 23.51 -12.27
C GLN A 423 -7.37 24.24 -13.35
N GLY A 424 -6.06 24.27 -13.15
CA GLY A 424 -5.09 24.55 -14.19
C GLY A 424 -4.57 23.26 -14.83
N LEU A 425 -4.24 23.30 -16.11
CA LEU A 425 -3.73 22.15 -16.86
C LEU A 425 -2.54 22.58 -17.73
N VAL A 426 -1.46 21.82 -17.64
CA VAL A 426 -0.30 21.88 -18.54
C VAL A 426 -0.08 20.50 -19.12
N SER A 427 0.16 20.42 -20.42
CA SER A 427 0.50 19.16 -21.08
C SER A 427 1.64 19.39 -22.06
N VAL A 428 2.82 18.85 -21.75
CA VAL A 428 4.06 19.10 -22.49
C VAL A 428 4.92 17.86 -22.64
N PRO A 429 5.69 17.73 -23.71
CA PRO A 429 6.77 16.77 -23.79
C PRO A 429 7.81 16.98 -22.69
N GLU A 430 8.48 15.92 -22.26
CA GLU A 430 9.51 15.97 -21.21
C GLU A 430 10.63 16.99 -21.52
N SER A 431 10.98 17.17 -22.79
CA SER A 431 12.02 18.11 -23.23
C SER A 431 11.67 19.58 -23.00
N LEU A 432 10.39 19.92 -22.90
CA LEU A 432 9.91 21.27 -22.66
C LEU A 432 9.58 21.55 -21.18
N LEU A 433 9.76 20.56 -20.32
CA LEU A 433 9.49 20.71 -18.90
C LEU A 433 10.43 21.75 -18.28
N PHE A 434 9.86 22.64 -17.46
CA PHE A 434 10.55 23.78 -16.82
C PHE A 434 11.13 24.83 -17.79
N THR A 435 10.77 24.81 -19.07
CA THR A 435 11.09 25.87 -20.02
C THR A 435 9.98 26.92 -20.08
N PRO A 436 10.24 28.12 -20.57
CA PRO A 436 9.18 29.13 -20.82
C PRO A 436 8.05 28.62 -21.71
N ALA A 437 8.35 27.75 -22.69
CA ALA A 437 7.39 27.14 -23.60
C ALA A 437 6.35 26.24 -22.88
N MET A 438 6.69 25.74 -21.69
CA MET A 438 5.73 25.01 -20.86
C MET A 438 4.52 25.88 -20.48
N TRP A 439 4.74 27.16 -20.16
CA TRP A 439 3.68 28.08 -19.76
C TRP A 439 2.79 28.48 -20.93
N ASP A 440 3.29 28.36 -22.17
CA ASP A 440 2.47 28.53 -23.37
C ASP A 440 1.39 27.47 -23.54
N THR A 441 1.52 26.33 -22.89
CA THR A 441 0.50 25.29 -22.89
C THR A 441 -0.47 25.37 -21.71
N PHE A 442 -0.20 26.29 -20.74
CA PHE A 442 -1.05 26.43 -19.57
C PHE A 442 -2.45 26.93 -19.95
N ARG A 443 -3.45 26.22 -19.44
CA ARG A 443 -4.85 26.58 -19.55
C ARG A 443 -5.56 26.29 -18.23
N TRP A 444 -6.56 27.08 -17.91
CA TRP A 444 -7.35 26.86 -16.72
C TRP A 444 -8.84 26.92 -17.04
N GLY A 445 -9.63 26.31 -16.20
CA GLY A 445 -11.08 26.39 -16.26
C GLY A 445 -11.69 26.15 -14.89
N ALA A 446 -12.93 26.62 -14.77
CA ALA A 446 -13.75 26.43 -13.59
C ALA A 446 -15.16 26.02 -14.00
N ARG A 447 -15.81 25.23 -13.16
CA ARG A 447 -17.21 24.86 -13.31
C ARG A 447 -17.93 25.04 -11.99
N HIS A 448 -18.99 25.81 -12.00
CA HIS A 448 -20.00 25.88 -10.95
C HIS A 448 -21.12 24.90 -11.29
N SER A 449 -21.55 24.09 -10.37
CA SER A 449 -22.68 23.16 -10.52
C SER A 449 -23.62 23.30 -9.33
N VAL A 450 -24.86 23.63 -9.63
CA VAL A 450 -25.95 23.67 -8.65
C VAL A 450 -26.93 22.56 -9.00
N GLN A 451 -27.22 21.68 -8.09
CA GLN A 451 -28.23 20.65 -8.26
C GLN A 451 -29.33 20.82 -7.23
N VAL A 452 -30.53 21.07 -7.71
CA VAL A 452 -31.75 21.12 -6.89
C VAL A 452 -32.50 19.82 -7.09
N ALA A 453 -32.77 19.09 -6.02
CA ALA A 453 -33.44 17.79 -6.10
C ALA A 453 -34.45 17.59 -4.97
N GLY A 454 -35.51 16.89 -5.28
CA GLY A 454 -36.52 16.43 -4.34
C GLY A 454 -36.59 14.91 -4.25
N GLY A 455 -37.15 14.40 -3.16
CA GLY A 455 -37.43 12.96 -3.00
C GLY A 455 -38.81 12.74 -2.40
N TYR A 456 -39.68 12.12 -3.16
CA TYR A 456 -41.10 11.96 -2.79
C TYR A 456 -41.53 10.51 -2.91
N THR A 457 -42.32 10.04 -1.97
CA THR A 457 -43.00 8.74 -2.09
C THR A 457 -44.45 8.99 -2.52
N LEU A 458 -44.79 8.58 -3.73
CA LEU A 458 -46.12 8.71 -4.27
C LEU A 458 -46.86 7.39 -4.06
N LEU A 459 -48.16 7.47 -3.74
CA LEU A 459 -49.05 6.30 -3.59
C LEU A 459 -48.44 5.20 -2.67
N ARG A 460 -47.59 5.56 -1.73
CA ARG A 460 -46.83 4.67 -0.81
C ARG A 460 -45.79 3.74 -1.47
N TYR A 461 -45.81 3.56 -2.77
CA TYR A 461 -44.99 2.54 -3.46
C TYR A 461 -44.00 3.13 -4.47
N PHE A 462 -44.24 4.32 -4.96
CA PHE A 462 -43.43 4.92 -6.02
C PHE A 462 -42.50 5.99 -5.43
N GLN A 463 -41.22 5.85 -5.70
CA GLN A 463 -40.23 6.87 -5.40
C GLN A 463 -40.07 7.80 -6.59
N PHE A 464 -40.48 9.05 -6.43
CA PHE A 464 -40.36 10.11 -7.42
C PHE A 464 -39.23 11.07 -7.04
N SER A 465 -38.28 11.27 -7.96
CA SER A 465 -37.06 12.06 -7.72
C SER A 465 -36.86 13.06 -8.87
N PRO A 466 -37.43 14.27 -8.79
CA PRO A 466 -37.12 15.37 -9.70
C PRO A 466 -35.76 15.99 -9.36
N THR A 467 -35.02 16.37 -10.39
CA THR A 467 -33.69 17.00 -10.29
C THR A 467 -33.56 18.07 -11.38
N LEU A 468 -33.10 19.25 -10.98
CA LEU A 468 -32.69 20.33 -11.87
C LEU A 468 -31.20 20.55 -11.65
N THR A 469 -30.40 20.45 -12.68
CA THR A 469 -28.95 20.70 -12.66
C THR A 469 -28.68 21.94 -13.49
N TYR A 470 -27.91 22.87 -12.92
CA TYR A 470 -27.40 24.06 -13.59
C TYR A 470 -25.88 24.03 -13.52
N ASN A 471 -25.20 24.20 -14.65
CA ASN A 471 -23.75 24.30 -14.72
C ASN A 471 -23.34 25.61 -15.40
N GLU A 472 -22.26 26.20 -14.90
CA GLU A 472 -21.61 27.34 -15.50
C GLU A 472 -20.14 27.05 -15.64
N TYR A 473 -19.60 27.27 -16.82
CA TYR A 473 -18.23 26.96 -17.20
C TYR A 473 -17.47 28.22 -17.50
N PHE A 474 -16.24 28.32 -17.04
CA PHE A 474 -15.28 29.37 -17.34
C PHE A 474 -14.00 28.73 -17.86
N TYR A 475 -13.54 29.17 -19.03
CA TYR A 475 -12.30 28.68 -19.62
C TYR A 475 -11.42 29.85 -20.03
N SER A 476 -10.11 29.71 -19.85
CA SER A 476 -9.09 30.72 -20.23
C SER A 476 -8.87 30.83 -21.73
N GLU A 477 -9.43 29.88 -22.49
CA GLU A 477 -9.24 29.78 -23.94
C GLU A 477 -10.44 29.18 -24.65
N GLN A 478 -10.52 29.45 -25.93
CA GLN A 478 -11.51 28.91 -26.84
C GLN A 478 -10.87 28.56 -28.19
N ILE A 479 -11.58 27.73 -28.98
CA ILE A 479 -11.21 27.45 -30.36
C ILE A 479 -11.95 28.43 -31.27
N GLN A 480 -11.22 29.08 -32.12
CA GLN A 480 -11.79 29.82 -33.24
C GLN A 480 -11.66 28.97 -34.49
N TYR A 481 -12.77 28.78 -35.17
CA TYR A 481 -12.84 28.01 -36.40
C TYR A 481 -12.88 28.97 -37.57
N SER A 482 -12.10 28.72 -38.62
CA SER A 482 -12.11 29.47 -39.88
C SER A 482 -12.08 28.50 -41.05
N PRO A 483 -12.67 28.89 -42.19
CA PRO A 483 -12.54 28.10 -43.42
C PRO A 483 -11.06 28.05 -43.86
N ASP A 484 -10.62 26.88 -44.31
CA ASP A 484 -9.31 26.68 -44.90
C ASP A 484 -9.39 26.83 -46.44
N THR A 485 -8.32 27.26 -47.06
CA THR A 485 -8.20 27.42 -48.53
C THR A 485 -8.38 26.11 -49.28
N ALA A 486 -8.12 24.97 -48.63
CA ALA A 486 -8.34 23.61 -49.16
C ALA A 486 -9.74 23.04 -48.90
N GLY A 487 -10.73 23.87 -48.48
CA GLY A 487 -12.08 23.44 -48.17
C GLY A 487 -12.23 22.75 -46.80
N GLY A 488 -11.19 22.75 -45.99
CA GLY A 488 -11.17 22.26 -44.62
C GLY A 488 -11.64 23.29 -43.60
N ILE A 489 -11.56 22.91 -42.33
CA ILE A 489 -11.79 23.80 -41.18
C ILE A 489 -10.51 23.94 -40.41
N ARG A 490 -9.95 25.12 -40.40
CA ARG A 490 -8.79 25.49 -39.59
C ARG A 490 -9.22 25.78 -38.17
N GLN A 491 -8.52 25.24 -37.20
CA GLN A 491 -8.71 25.48 -35.76
C GLN A 491 -7.58 26.34 -35.22
N GLN A 492 -7.91 27.46 -34.64
CA GLN A 492 -6.95 28.37 -34.00
C GLN A 492 -7.28 28.49 -32.53
N ARG A 493 -6.29 28.31 -31.68
CA ARG A 493 -6.41 28.54 -30.24
C ARG A 493 -6.41 30.05 -29.95
N LEU A 494 -7.46 30.51 -29.28
CA LEU A 494 -7.60 31.89 -28.87
C LEU A 494 -7.58 31.99 -27.36
N ARG A 495 -6.59 32.69 -26.79
CA ARG A 495 -6.47 32.94 -25.36
C ARG A 495 -7.40 34.08 -24.94
N GLN A 496 -8.63 33.74 -24.74
CA GLN A 496 -9.67 34.67 -24.30
C GLN A 496 -10.61 33.96 -23.33
N LEU A 497 -10.91 34.62 -22.22
CA LEU A 497 -11.87 34.10 -21.25
C LEU A 497 -13.24 33.91 -21.92
N ARG A 498 -13.74 32.69 -21.85
CA ARG A 498 -15.07 32.31 -22.33
C ARG A 498 -15.90 31.72 -21.21
N ALA A 499 -17.10 32.24 -21.01
CA ALA A 499 -18.10 31.70 -20.13
C ALA A 499 -19.19 30.98 -20.96
N ALA A 500 -19.67 29.86 -20.43
CA ALA A 500 -20.80 29.14 -21.00
C ALA A 500 -21.63 28.50 -19.88
N ARG A 501 -22.90 28.26 -20.14
CA ARG A 501 -23.83 27.70 -19.16
C ARG A 501 -24.76 26.70 -19.79
N ASP A 502 -25.14 25.71 -19.03
CA ASP A 502 -26.19 24.75 -19.39
C ASP A 502 -27.07 24.42 -18.20
N PHE A 503 -28.21 23.87 -18.51
CA PHE A 503 -29.11 23.30 -17.52
C PHE A 503 -29.86 22.12 -18.08
N ALA A 504 -30.22 21.20 -17.20
CA ALA A 504 -30.99 20.02 -17.53
C ALA A 504 -31.98 19.72 -16.40
N PHE A 505 -33.15 19.29 -16.79
CA PHE A 505 -34.17 18.77 -15.90
C PHE A 505 -34.26 17.26 -16.07
N ALA A 506 -34.34 16.52 -14.97
CA ALA A 506 -34.62 15.09 -14.98
C ALA A 506 -35.60 14.74 -13.87
N ALA A 507 -36.45 13.78 -14.13
CA ALA A 507 -37.35 13.23 -13.12
C ALA A 507 -37.38 11.72 -13.26
N SER A 508 -37.22 10.99 -12.17
CA SER A 508 -37.32 9.52 -12.19
C SER A 508 -38.38 9.01 -11.25
N LEU A 509 -39.07 7.95 -11.70
CA LEU A 509 -40.06 7.21 -10.95
C LEU A 509 -39.62 5.75 -10.86
N SER A 510 -39.43 5.24 -9.66
CA SER A 510 -39.06 3.84 -9.42
C SER A 510 -39.96 3.20 -8.39
N THR A 511 -40.10 1.88 -8.49
CA THR A 511 -40.80 1.09 -7.48
C THR A 511 -40.09 -0.26 -7.29
N ARG A 512 -40.50 -0.98 -6.26
CA ARG A 512 -40.01 -2.34 -5.98
C ARG A 512 -41.17 -3.29 -5.94
N ILE A 513 -41.17 -4.29 -6.83
CA ILE A 513 -42.16 -5.33 -6.93
C ILE A 513 -41.52 -6.62 -6.39
N TYR A 514 -42.19 -7.27 -5.47
CA TYR A 514 -41.69 -8.49 -4.83
C TYR A 514 -42.55 -9.68 -5.24
N GLY A 515 -41.93 -10.71 -5.81
CA GLY A 515 -42.51 -12.03 -6.00
C GLY A 515 -41.88 -13.00 -4.98
N ILE A 516 -42.68 -13.65 -4.17
CA ILE A 516 -42.21 -14.65 -3.22
C ILE A 516 -42.91 -15.97 -3.48
N ARG A 517 -42.11 -17.04 -3.68
CA ARG A 517 -42.64 -18.40 -3.83
C ARG A 517 -42.00 -19.30 -2.77
N THR A 518 -42.83 -19.84 -1.90
CA THR A 518 -42.42 -20.79 -0.87
C THR A 518 -42.65 -22.22 -1.34
N PHE A 519 -41.68 -23.08 -1.13
CA PHE A 519 -41.80 -24.51 -1.46
C PHE A 519 -42.11 -25.31 -0.19
N ARG A 520 -43.12 -26.17 -0.27
CA ARG A 520 -43.47 -27.08 0.83
C ARG A 520 -42.43 -28.18 0.90
N GLY A 521 -41.57 -28.15 1.95
CA GLY A 521 -40.57 -29.18 2.19
C GLY A 521 -39.82 -28.94 3.50
N LYS A 522 -39.14 -29.97 4.04
CA LYS A 522 -38.43 -29.93 5.32
C LYS A 522 -37.34 -28.82 5.40
N ARG A 523 -36.83 -28.36 4.26
CA ARG A 523 -35.78 -27.31 4.20
C ARG A 523 -36.32 -25.88 4.23
N GLY A 524 -37.64 -25.66 4.18
CA GLY A 524 -38.26 -24.32 4.25
C GLY A 524 -37.75 -23.33 3.18
N VAL A 525 -37.54 -23.81 1.95
CA VAL A 525 -36.98 -23.01 0.85
C VAL A 525 -38.01 -22.02 0.34
N ALA A 526 -37.61 -20.76 0.17
CA ALA A 526 -38.39 -19.77 -0.50
C ALA A 526 -37.52 -18.95 -1.45
N PHE A 527 -38.05 -18.66 -2.65
CA PHE A 527 -37.42 -17.76 -3.60
C PHE A 527 -38.10 -16.40 -3.54
N ARG A 528 -37.27 -15.34 -3.53
CA ARG A 528 -37.70 -13.96 -3.65
C ARG A 528 -37.13 -13.37 -4.93
N HIS A 529 -37.99 -12.91 -5.81
CA HIS A 529 -37.66 -12.13 -6.98
C HIS A 529 -38.07 -10.68 -6.70
N THR A 530 -37.10 -9.76 -6.77
CA THR A 530 -37.34 -8.33 -6.62
C THR A 530 -37.06 -7.67 -7.96
N ILE A 531 -38.11 -7.03 -8.49
CA ILE A 531 -38.08 -6.29 -9.75
C ILE A 531 -38.10 -4.80 -9.42
N ILE A 532 -37.14 -4.05 -9.94
CA ILE A 532 -37.04 -2.61 -9.73
C ILE A 532 -37.12 -1.92 -11.10
N PRO A 533 -38.33 -1.65 -11.60
CA PRO A 533 -38.51 -0.83 -12.79
C PRO A 533 -38.30 0.64 -12.43
N THR A 534 -37.57 1.35 -13.28
CA THR A 534 -37.37 2.78 -13.18
C THR A 534 -37.65 3.41 -14.52
N VAL A 535 -38.51 4.42 -14.53
CA VAL A 535 -38.80 5.26 -15.71
C VAL A 535 -38.34 6.66 -15.37
N GLY A 536 -37.52 7.23 -16.21
CA GLY A 536 -37.00 8.58 -16.07
C GLY A 536 -37.38 9.43 -17.28
N PHE A 537 -37.58 10.72 -17.07
CA PHE A 537 -37.68 11.73 -18.10
C PHE A 537 -36.52 12.69 -17.98
N ALA A 538 -35.82 12.98 -19.07
CA ALA A 538 -34.75 13.94 -19.13
C ALA A 538 -35.03 14.97 -20.20
N TRP A 539 -34.92 16.23 -19.84
CA TRP A 539 -35.09 17.35 -20.74
C TRP A 539 -33.93 18.32 -20.70
N ARG A 540 -33.51 18.79 -21.86
CA ARG A 540 -32.45 19.77 -22.05
C ARG A 540 -32.67 20.48 -23.39
N PRO A 541 -32.53 21.83 -23.44
CA PRO A 541 -32.60 22.57 -24.71
C PRO A 541 -31.39 22.28 -25.60
N ASP A 542 -31.46 22.69 -26.85
CA ASP A 542 -30.29 22.67 -27.75
C ASP A 542 -29.42 23.92 -27.50
N PHE A 543 -28.27 23.73 -26.84
CA PHE A 543 -27.35 24.83 -26.60
C PHE A 543 -26.52 25.23 -27.84
N SER A 544 -26.63 24.51 -28.93
CA SER A 544 -26.05 24.92 -30.22
C SER A 544 -26.94 25.92 -30.99
N ASP A 545 -28.11 26.24 -30.46
CA ASP A 545 -29.01 27.24 -31.06
C ASP A 545 -28.44 28.64 -30.85
N ASP A 546 -28.69 29.53 -31.78
CA ASP A 546 -28.23 30.93 -31.79
C ASP A 546 -28.66 31.75 -30.58
N LEU A 547 -29.86 31.42 -30.04
CA LEU A 547 -30.38 32.00 -28.82
C LEU A 547 -29.33 32.02 -27.67
N TRP A 548 -28.48 31.01 -27.64
CA TRP A 548 -27.48 30.88 -26.59
C TRP A 548 -26.11 31.50 -26.92
N GLY A 549 -25.82 31.75 -28.23
CA GLY A 549 -24.54 32.35 -28.68
C GLY A 549 -23.30 31.56 -28.30
N LEU A 550 -23.44 30.24 -28.06
CA LEU A 550 -22.36 29.42 -27.54
C LEU A 550 -21.56 28.71 -28.63
N TYR A 551 -22.17 28.44 -29.80
CA TYR A 551 -21.59 27.74 -30.92
C TYR A 551 -21.22 28.69 -32.05
N GLN A 552 -20.16 28.37 -32.81
CA GLN A 552 -19.75 29.08 -34.02
C GLN A 552 -20.38 28.35 -35.23
N ARG A 553 -20.98 29.14 -36.12
CA ARG A 553 -21.51 28.66 -37.40
C ARG A 553 -20.44 28.79 -38.49
N LEU A 554 -20.26 27.76 -39.24
CA LEU A 554 -19.49 27.78 -40.50
C LEU A 554 -20.22 27.08 -41.62
N TYR A 555 -20.15 27.61 -42.81
CA TYR A 555 -20.68 27.02 -44.01
C TYR A 555 -19.56 26.25 -44.73
N GLN A 556 -19.72 24.97 -44.92
CA GLN A 556 -18.77 24.11 -45.62
C GLN A 556 -19.54 23.25 -46.66
N ASN A 557 -19.12 23.31 -47.89
CA ASN A 557 -19.75 22.57 -49.00
C ASN A 557 -21.30 22.76 -49.05
N GLY A 558 -21.76 23.98 -48.86
CA GLY A 558 -23.20 24.31 -48.87
C GLY A 558 -23.99 23.84 -47.65
N ARG A 559 -23.33 23.27 -46.63
CA ARG A 559 -23.98 22.82 -45.41
C ARG A 559 -23.51 23.65 -44.21
N GLU A 560 -24.44 24.07 -43.38
CA GLU A 560 -24.16 24.70 -42.11
C GLU A 560 -23.59 23.68 -41.10
N ARG A 561 -22.46 24.03 -40.47
CA ARG A 561 -21.91 23.28 -39.35
C ARG A 561 -21.86 24.16 -38.11
N ARG A 562 -22.38 23.66 -37.01
CA ARG A 562 -22.29 24.26 -35.68
C ARG A 562 -21.15 23.66 -34.94
N LEU A 563 -20.12 24.45 -34.67
CA LEU A 563 -18.86 24.01 -34.08
C LEU A 563 -18.75 24.57 -32.66
N ASN A 564 -18.29 23.73 -31.75
CA ASN A 564 -18.18 24.09 -30.34
C ASN A 564 -16.84 24.77 -30.02
N PRO A 565 -16.79 26.04 -29.66
CA PRO A 565 -15.56 26.75 -29.32
C PRO A 565 -14.90 26.20 -28.05
N LEU A 566 -15.63 25.47 -27.21
CA LEU A 566 -15.19 24.90 -25.94
C LEU A 566 -14.94 23.36 -26.03
N ALA A 567 -14.75 22.83 -27.26
CA ALA A 567 -14.53 21.39 -27.44
C ALA A 567 -13.30 20.86 -26.67
N TRP A 568 -12.32 21.70 -26.35
CA TRP A 568 -11.14 21.33 -25.53
C TRP A 568 -11.33 21.56 -24.02
N GLY A 569 -12.54 21.96 -23.62
CA GLY A 569 -12.88 22.19 -22.21
C GLY A 569 -12.86 20.87 -21.41
N PHE A 570 -12.02 20.80 -20.38
CA PHE A 570 -11.86 19.57 -19.58
C PHE A 570 -12.99 19.32 -18.57
N TYR A 571 -13.86 20.28 -18.34
CA TYR A 571 -15.12 20.06 -17.59
C TYR A 571 -16.34 19.81 -18.50
N GLY A 572 -16.10 19.69 -19.81
CA GLY A 572 -17.15 19.60 -20.81
C GLY A 572 -17.61 20.99 -21.29
N SER A 573 -18.67 21.00 -22.05
CA SER A 573 -19.28 22.19 -22.63
C SER A 573 -20.76 21.98 -22.80
N PRO A 574 -21.56 23.03 -22.91
CA PRO A 574 -22.97 22.90 -23.23
C PRO A 574 -23.17 22.04 -24.47
N PRO A 575 -23.94 20.94 -24.40
CA PRO A 575 -24.05 20.00 -25.50
C PRO A 575 -25.01 20.47 -26.59
N ALA A 576 -24.66 20.14 -27.83
CA ALA A 576 -25.56 20.34 -28.97
C ALA A 576 -26.73 19.33 -28.97
N GLY A 577 -27.82 19.71 -29.58
CA GLY A 577 -29.03 18.91 -29.77
C GLY A 577 -29.99 18.95 -28.56
N ARG A 578 -31.25 19.15 -28.85
CA ARG A 578 -32.33 19.06 -27.87
C ARG A 578 -32.48 17.65 -27.35
N GLN A 579 -32.67 17.50 -26.07
CA GLN A 579 -32.94 16.23 -25.44
C GLN A 579 -34.32 16.24 -24.81
N GLU A 580 -35.16 15.30 -25.23
CA GLU A 580 -36.43 14.96 -24.63
C GLU A 580 -36.52 13.44 -24.58
N ALA A 581 -36.00 12.88 -23.48
CA ALA A 581 -35.77 11.45 -23.45
C ALA A 581 -36.50 10.77 -22.31
N LEU A 582 -37.17 9.66 -22.64
CA LEU A 582 -37.58 8.68 -21.64
C LEU A 582 -36.46 7.67 -21.43
N GLN A 583 -36.10 7.49 -20.21
CA GLN A 583 -35.10 6.52 -19.76
C GLN A 583 -35.82 5.34 -19.10
N PHE A 584 -35.46 4.14 -19.51
CA PHE A 584 -35.99 2.92 -18.92
C PHE A 584 -34.87 2.13 -18.34
N SER A 585 -35.04 1.71 -17.10
CA SER A 585 -34.14 0.72 -16.52
C SER A 585 -34.93 -0.32 -15.73
N LEU A 586 -34.52 -1.55 -15.89
CA LEU A 586 -35.08 -2.70 -15.19
C LEU A 586 -33.95 -3.43 -14.47
N SER A 587 -34.07 -3.56 -13.18
CA SER A 587 -33.10 -4.30 -12.35
C SER A 587 -33.86 -5.44 -11.65
N ASN A 588 -33.30 -6.64 -11.73
CA ASN A 588 -33.86 -7.86 -11.16
C ASN A 588 -32.86 -8.47 -10.18
N LEU A 589 -33.34 -8.78 -8.99
CA LEU A 589 -32.61 -9.47 -7.94
C LEU A 589 -33.30 -10.79 -7.62
N TRP A 590 -32.54 -11.85 -7.51
CA TRP A 590 -33.03 -13.18 -7.15
C TRP A 590 -32.33 -13.69 -5.91
N GLU A 591 -33.09 -13.98 -4.87
CA GLU A 591 -32.62 -14.45 -3.60
C GLU A 591 -33.35 -15.74 -3.19
N MET A 592 -32.61 -16.61 -2.54
CA MET A 592 -33.16 -17.84 -1.95
C MET A 592 -32.99 -17.79 -0.43
N ARG A 593 -34.04 -18.11 0.27
CA ARG A 593 -34.06 -18.32 1.71
C ARG A 593 -34.16 -19.82 2.01
N TYR A 594 -33.40 -20.34 2.92
CA TYR A 594 -33.50 -21.70 3.38
C TYR A 594 -33.23 -21.78 4.90
N LYS A 595 -33.76 -22.83 5.55
CA LYS A 595 -33.49 -23.04 6.99
C LYS A 595 -31.99 -23.26 7.23
N ASP A 596 -31.47 -22.64 8.28
CA ASP A 596 -30.07 -22.82 8.66
C ASP A 596 -29.87 -24.26 9.14
N PRO A 597 -29.03 -25.06 8.47
CA PRO A 597 -28.76 -26.45 8.89
C PRO A 597 -28.12 -26.55 10.29
N SER A 598 -27.50 -25.48 10.78
CA SER A 598 -26.86 -25.44 12.10
C SER A 598 -27.83 -25.08 13.24
N ASP A 599 -29.07 -24.68 12.92
CA ASP A 599 -30.07 -24.34 13.91
C ASP A 599 -30.99 -25.53 14.20
N SER A 600 -30.77 -26.19 15.35
CA SER A 600 -31.60 -27.29 15.83
C SER A 600 -33.07 -26.90 16.09
N THR A 601 -33.37 -25.62 16.33
CA THR A 601 -34.72 -25.11 16.57
C THR A 601 -35.51 -24.88 15.29
N GLY A 602 -34.84 -24.88 14.12
CA GLY A 602 -35.44 -24.66 12.82
C GLY A 602 -36.06 -23.27 12.62
N ARG A 603 -35.74 -22.30 13.47
CA ARG A 603 -36.26 -20.93 13.43
C ARG A 603 -35.40 -19.96 12.64
N LYS A 604 -34.07 -20.25 12.53
CA LYS A 604 -33.16 -19.39 11.79
C LYS A 604 -33.15 -19.72 10.32
N TYR A 605 -33.07 -18.68 9.48
CA TYR A 605 -32.98 -18.79 8.04
C TYR A 605 -31.69 -18.14 7.53
N LYS A 606 -31.07 -18.79 6.54
CA LYS A 606 -29.99 -18.22 5.76
C LYS A 606 -30.54 -17.69 4.42
N TYR A 607 -29.95 -16.60 3.96
CA TYR A 607 -30.27 -15.98 2.68
C TYR A 607 -29.08 -16.14 1.74
N LEU A 608 -29.36 -16.61 0.53
CA LEU A 608 -28.38 -16.75 -0.54
C LEU A 608 -28.84 -15.87 -1.71
N SER A 609 -27.98 -14.93 -2.12
CA SER A 609 -28.21 -14.24 -3.39
C SER A 609 -27.88 -15.19 -4.53
N LEU A 610 -28.82 -15.38 -5.45
CA LEU A 610 -28.62 -16.18 -6.66
C LEU A 610 -28.16 -15.29 -7.81
N LEU A 611 -28.80 -14.12 -7.96
CA LEU A 611 -28.47 -13.09 -8.92
C LEU A 611 -28.59 -11.74 -8.22
N ASP A 612 -27.45 -11.09 -8.01
CA ASP A 612 -27.41 -9.81 -7.30
C ASP A 612 -28.00 -8.67 -8.13
N ASN A 613 -27.84 -8.75 -9.44
CA ASN A 613 -28.46 -7.83 -10.38
C ASN A 613 -28.48 -8.42 -11.79
N VAL A 614 -29.64 -8.41 -12.42
CA VAL A 614 -29.78 -8.59 -13.87
C VAL A 614 -30.56 -7.41 -14.38
N GLY A 615 -29.90 -6.55 -15.15
CA GLY A 615 -30.43 -5.26 -15.55
C GLY A 615 -30.39 -5.04 -17.06
N ALA A 616 -31.34 -4.24 -17.52
CA ALA A 616 -31.36 -3.67 -18.86
C ALA A 616 -31.70 -2.19 -18.74
N SER A 617 -31.02 -1.33 -19.50
CA SER A 617 -31.33 0.10 -19.57
C SER A 617 -31.21 0.64 -20.98
N ALA A 618 -32.12 1.53 -21.32
CA ALA A 618 -32.15 2.23 -22.60
C ALA A 618 -32.81 3.59 -22.44
N SER A 619 -32.57 4.48 -23.37
CA SER A 619 -33.25 5.77 -23.46
C SER A 619 -33.81 6.01 -24.86
N TYR A 620 -34.99 6.60 -24.94
CA TYR A 620 -35.64 7.01 -26.20
C TYR A 620 -35.73 8.53 -26.23
N ASN A 621 -35.03 9.17 -27.16
CA ASN A 621 -35.05 10.63 -27.33
C ASN A 621 -36.02 11.03 -28.41
N PHE A 622 -37.10 11.68 -28.05
CA PHE A 622 -38.15 12.13 -28.97
C PHE A 622 -37.69 13.27 -29.90
N ALA A 623 -36.74 14.10 -29.38
CA ALA A 623 -36.27 15.25 -30.13
C ALA A 623 -35.16 14.91 -31.15
N ALA A 624 -34.68 13.67 -31.18
CA ALA A 624 -33.66 13.26 -32.15
C ALA A 624 -34.31 12.94 -33.52
N ASP A 625 -33.69 13.41 -34.58
CA ASP A 625 -34.16 13.14 -35.97
C ASP A 625 -33.90 11.68 -36.38
N SER A 626 -32.82 11.08 -35.86
CA SER A 626 -32.41 9.71 -36.15
C SER A 626 -31.84 9.05 -34.90
N PHE A 627 -31.83 7.71 -34.90
CA PHE A 627 -31.30 6.92 -33.77
C PHE A 627 -31.93 7.27 -32.42
N ARG A 628 -33.23 7.46 -32.40
CA ARG A 628 -34.03 7.87 -31.23
C ARG A 628 -33.85 6.94 -30.01
N LEU A 629 -33.78 5.63 -30.25
CA LEU A 629 -33.52 4.65 -29.20
C LEU A 629 -32.03 4.46 -29.01
N SER A 630 -31.55 4.63 -27.79
CA SER A 630 -30.13 4.35 -27.48
C SER A 630 -29.82 2.85 -27.59
N PRO A 631 -28.57 2.45 -27.76
CA PRO A 631 -28.19 1.06 -27.48
C PRO A 631 -28.64 0.63 -26.09
N ILE A 632 -29.06 -0.62 -25.97
CA ILE A 632 -29.54 -1.20 -24.73
C ILE A 632 -28.34 -1.74 -23.98
N ALA A 633 -28.07 -1.21 -22.80
CA ALA A 633 -27.02 -1.73 -21.91
C ALA A 633 -27.62 -2.91 -21.10
N LEU A 634 -26.97 -4.05 -21.19
CA LEU A 634 -27.30 -5.26 -20.45
C LEU A 634 -26.25 -5.50 -19.40
N THR A 635 -26.67 -5.78 -18.17
CA THR A 635 -25.79 -6.08 -17.05
C THR A 635 -26.29 -7.30 -16.30
N ALA A 636 -25.37 -8.21 -15.92
CA ALA A 636 -25.68 -9.26 -14.98
C ALA A 636 -24.52 -9.43 -14.01
N ARG A 637 -24.84 -9.50 -12.74
CA ARG A 637 -23.88 -9.69 -11.69
C ARG A 637 -24.40 -10.68 -10.66
N THR A 638 -23.52 -11.58 -10.24
CA THR A 638 -23.85 -12.47 -9.14
C THR A 638 -22.60 -12.86 -8.35
N ASN A 639 -22.82 -13.10 -7.06
CA ASN A 639 -21.82 -13.62 -6.13
C ASN A 639 -22.36 -14.95 -5.60
N LEU A 640 -21.83 -16.05 -6.11
CA LEU A 640 -22.23 -17.40 -5.73
C LEU A 640 -21.25 -18.02 -4.71
N LEU A 641 -21.67 -19.10 -4.09
CA LEU A 641 -20.84 -19.89 -3.15
C LEU A 641 -20.24 -19.06 -1.99
N GLY A 642 -21.08 -18.17 -1.40
CA GLY A 642 -20.61 -17.34 -0.27
C GLY A 642 -19.53 -16.34 -0.66
N THR A 643 -19.65 -15.68 -1.81
CA THR A 643 -18.70 -14.71 -2.39
C THR A 643 -17.45 -15.32 -3.05
N ARG A 644 -17.35 -16.66 -3.11
CA ARG A 644 -16.19 -17.31 -3.74
C ARG A 644 -16.20 -17.23 -5.26
N LEU A 645 -17.38 -17.16 -5.89
CA LEU A 645 -17.51 -17.04 -7.34
C LEU A 645 -18.23 -15.75 -7.69
N ASN A 646 -17.52 -14.81 -8.30
CA ASN A 646 -18.05 -13.54 -8.78
C ASN A 646 -18.15 -13.59 -10.31
N LEU A 647 -19.35 -13.38 -10.83
CA LEU A 647 -19.65 -13.31 -12.26
C LEU A 647 -20.15 -11.91 -12.60
N ASN A 648 -19.51 -11.26 -13.55
CA ASN A 648 -19.94 -10.00 -14.11
C ASN A 648 -20.10 -10.15 -15.63
N TYR A 649 -21.27 -9.78 -16.12
CA TYR A 649 -21.56 -9.70 -17.55
C TYR A 649 -22.05 -8.31 -17.89
N THR A 650 -21.48 -7.72 -18.93
CA THR A 650 -21.95 -6.48 -19.52
C THR A 650 -22.02 -6.64 -21.03
N ALA A 651 -23.09 -6.14 -21.66
CA ALA A 651 -23.20 -6.13 -23.10
C ALA A 651 -23.95 -4.89 -23.59
N THR A 652 -23.62 -4.48 -24.80
CA THR A 652 -24.32 -3.41 -25.52
C THR A 652 -25.04 -4.01 -26.70
N LEU A 653 -26.38 -3.93 -26.67
CA LEU A 653 -27.27 -4.38 -27.72
C LEU A 653 -27.73 -3.18 -28.53
N ASP A 654 -27.28 -3.06 -29.78
CA ASP A 654 -27.76 -2.01 -30.68
C ASP A 654 -29.05 -2.46 -31.41
N PRO A 655 -30.15 -1.73 -31.25
CA PRO A 655 -31.42 -2.08 -31.88
C PRO A 655 -31.44 -1.82 -33.39
N TYR A 656 -30.41 -1.13 -33.91
CA TYR A 656 -30.40 -0.72 -35.31
C TYR A 656 -29.68 -1.71 -36.24
N ARG A 657 -29.96 -1.60 -37.50
CA ARG A 657 -29.33 -2.37 -38.56
C ARG A 657 -27.97 -1.76 -38.94
N TYR A 658 -27.07 -2.61 -39.33
CA TYR A 658 -25.79 -2.25 -39.96
C TYR A 658 -25.83 -2.71 -41.42
N ASP A 659 -25.38 -1.87 -42.34
CA ASP A 659 -25.17 -2.26 -43.74
C ASP A 659 -23.90 -3.16 -43.92
N SER A 660 -23.67 -3.58 -45.17
CA SER A 660 -22.50 -4.42 -45.52
C SER A 660 -21.17 -3.74 -45.21
N GLY A 661 -21.07 -2.43 -45.25
CA GLY A 661 -19.90 -1.64 -44.91
C GLY A 661 -19.76 -1.35 -43.43
N GLY A 662 -20.65 -1.86 -42.58
CA GLY A 662 -20.60 -1.64 -41.12
C GLY A 662 -21.15 -0.27 -40.67
N VAL A 663 -21.79 0.47 -41.57
CA VAL A 663 -22.41 1.75 -41.25
C VAL A 663 -23.76 1.51 -40.57
N ARG A 664 -23.96 2.15 -39.43
CA ARG A 664 -25.23 2.09 -38.67
C ARG A 664 -26.31 2.84 -39.41
N ARG A 665 -27.46 2.17 -39.67
CA ARG A 665 -28.63 2.73 -40.35
C ARG A 665 -29.72 3.05 -39.34
N SER A 666 -30.54 4.08 -39.60
CA SER A 666 -31.65 4.50 -38.71
C SER A 666 -32.88 3.60 -38.77
N GLU A 667 -32.69 2.37 -39.21
CA GLU A 667 -33.75 1.35 -39.31
C GLU A 667 -33.62 0.34 -38.19
N TYR A 668 -34.71 0.03 -37.51
CA TYR A 668 -34.70 -0.99 -36.45
C TYR A 668 -34.49 -2.38 -37.06
N ARG A 669 -33.65 -3.15 -36.43
CA ARG A 669 -33.39 -4.54 -36.83
C ARG A 669 -34.62 -5.42 -36.67
N TRP A 670 -35.54 -5.09 -35.75
CA TRP A 670 -36.80 -5.78 -35.54
C TRP A 670 -37.71 -5.72 -36.78
N SER A 671 -37.73 -4.58 -37.46
CA SER A 671 -38.60 -4.42 -38.67
C SER A 671 -38.04 -5.17 -39.87
N SER A 672 -36.69 -5.41 -39.96
CA SER A 672 -36.10 -6.11 -41.10
C SER A 672 -35.89 -7.61 -40.87
N ASP A 673 -35.29 -7.99 -39.74
CA ASP A 673 -34.87 -9.38 -39.48
C ASP A 673 -35.65 -10.04 -38.33
N ARG A 674 -36.61 -9.37 -37.73
CA ARG A 674 -37.34 -9.76 -36.51
C ARG A 674 -36.43 -10.06 -35.33
N ARG A 675 -35.20 -9.48 -35.28
CA ARG A 675 -34.25 -9.61 -34.20
C ARG A 675 -34.26 -8.34 -33.35
N ILE A 676 -34.15 -8.48 -32.01
CA ILE A 676 -34.21 -7.35 -31.06
C ILE A 676 -33.06 -6.37 -31.29
N GLY A 677 -31.93 -6.82 -31.76
CA GLY A 677 -30.76 -5.99 -32.02
C GLY A 677 -29.49 -6.80 -32.30
N THR A 678 -28.39 -6.12 -32.30
CA THR A 678 -27.04 -6.68 -32.51
C THR A 678 -26.22 -6.41 -31.29
N ILE A 679 -25.64 -7.43 -30.67
CA ILE A 679 -24.67 -7.22 -29.63
C ILE A 679 -23.39 -6.68 -30.28
N THR A 680 -23.00 -5.45 -29.96
CA THR A 680 -21.81 -4.80 -30.51
C THR A 680 -20.59 -5.04 -29.66
N GLN A 681 -20.79 -5.12 -28.35
CA GLN A 681 -19.74 -5.39 -27.38
C GLN A 681 -20.31 -6.26 -26.26
N MET A 682 -19.53 -7.21 -25.79
CA MET A 682 -19.84 -7.97 -24.58
C MET A 682 -18.57 -8.23 -23.79
N ASN A 683 -18.70 -8.28 -22.47
CA ASN A 683 -17.63 -8.58 -21.55
C ASN A 683 -18.16 -9.55 -20.48
N TRP A 684 -17.46 -10.67 -20.31
CA TRP A 684 -17.65 -11.63 -19.24
C TRP A 684 -16.41 -11.59 -18.36
N ALA A 685 -16.59 -11.32 -17.09
CA ALA A 685 -15.55 -11.43 -16.10
C ALA A 685 -15.97 -12.41 -15.01
N VAL A 686 -15.18 -13.45 -14.85
CA VAL A 686 -15.35 -14.49 -13.82
C VAL A 686 -14.17 -14.42 -12.89
N VAL A 687 -14.41 -14.18 -11.62
CA VAL A 687 -13.38 -14.20 -10.59
C VAL A 687 -13.82 -15.19 -9.52
N THR A 688 -12.94 -16.12 -9.23
CA THR A 688 -13.19 -17.11 -8.18
C THR A 688 -11.98 -17.26 -7.29
N SER A 689 -12.23 -17.41 -5.99
CA SER A 689 -11.22 -17.59 -4.97
C SER A 689 -11.52 -18.86 -4.19
N PHE A 690 -10.56 -19.75 -4.18
CA PHE A 690 -10.63 -20.99 -3.42
C PHE A 690 -9.66 -20.89 -2.24
N SER A 691 -10.17 -21.15 -1.05
CA SER A 691 -9.39 -21.27 0.18
C SER A 691 -10.05 -22.32 1.07
N PRO A 692 -9.31 -23.06 1.89
CA PRO A 692 -9.90 -23.98 2.85
C PRO A 692 -10.76 -23.18 3.85
N ALA A 693 -11.82 -23.77 4.33
CA ALA A 693 -12.55 -23.23 5.48
C ALA A 693 -11.58 -23.21 6.66
N THR A 694 -11.36 -22.05 7.26
CA THR A 694 -10.52 -21.93 8.45
C THR A 694 -11.13 -22.78 9.56
N PRO A 695 -10.46 -23.84 10.04
CA PRO A 695 -10.96 -24.56 11.21
C PRO A 695 -10.87 -23.61 12.41
N SER A 696 -11.96 -23.39 13.08
CA SER A 696 -11.99 -22.78 14.40
C SER A 696 -11.53 -23.82 15.44
N VAL A 697 -10.27 -24.17 15.44
CA VAL A 697 -9.68 -24.95 16.53
C VAL A 697 -8.88 -23.98 17.40
N PRO A 698 -9.19 -23.89 18.70
CA PRO A 698 -8.32 -23.16 19.63
C PRO A 698 -6.94 -23.84 19.67
N PRO A 699 -5.85 -23.10 19.88
CA PRO A 699 -4.54 -23.70 20.03
C PRO A 699 -4.52 -24.58 21.30
N GLY A 700 -4.51 -25.88 21.12
CA GLY A 700 -4.30 -26.86 22.18
C GLY A 700 -2.84 -27.26 22.23
N GLU A 701 -2.28 -27.41 23.41
CA GLU A 701 -0.87 -27.61 23.76
C GLU A 701 -0.19 -28.91 23.27
N ASN A 702 -0.76 -29.68 22.34
CA ASN A 702 -0.14 -30.92 21.86
C ASN A 702 -0.13 -31.00 20.33
N GLU A 703 0.78 -30.24 19.70
CA GLU A 703 0.83 -30.01 18.26
C GLU A 703 1.83 -30.89 17.48
N GLU A 704 2.28 -32.00 17.97
CA GLU A 704 3.31 -32.75 17.23
C GLU A 704 2.81 -33.76 16.18
N THR A 705 1.51 -34.04 16.05
CA THR A 705 1.17 -35.23 15.24
C THR A 705 0.12 -35.09 14.13
N LEU A 706 -0.51 -33.97 13.83
CA LEU A 706 -1.57 -33.94 12.79
C LEU A 706 -1.69 -32.64 11.98
N VAL A 707 -0.62 -32.21 11.34
CA VAL A 707 -0.61 -30.93 10.60
C VAL A 707 -0.72 -31.07 9.08
N PHE A 708 -0.87 -32.27 8.53
CA PHE A 708 -0.76 -32.46 7.07
C PHE A 708 -1.93 -31.97 6.22
N PHE A 709 -3.10 -31.59 6.76
CA PHE A 709 -4.26 -31.19 5.95
C PHE A 709 -4.85 -29.80 6.22
N ASN A 710 -4.31 -29.02 7.16
CA ASN A 710 -4.84 -27.69 7.52
C ASN A 710 -3.92 -26.50 7.15
N LEU A 711 -3.00 -26.71 6.21
CA LEU A 711 -2.16 -25.60 5.76
C LEU A 711 -2.99 -24.62 4.94
N PRO A 712 -2.94 -23.32 5.23
CA PRO A 712 -3.68 -22.32 4.47
C PRO A 712 -3.14 -22.27 3.04
N TRP A 713 -4.03 -22.40 2.09
CA TRP A 713 -3.76 -22.15 0.68
C TRP A 713 -4.85 -21.26 0.11
N ARG A 714 -4.51 -20.51 -0.91
CA ARG A 714 -5.44 -19.70 -1.66
C ARG A 714 -5.10 -19.77 -3.13
N VAL A 715 -6.11 -19.97 -3.94
CA VAL A 715 -6.01 -19.94 -5.40
C VAL A 715 -7.09 -19.01 -5.92
N ASP A 716 -6.67 -17.96 -6.60
CA ASP A 716 -7.55 -17.01 -7.27
C ASP A 716 -7.45 -17.23 -8.77
N LEU A 717 -8.58 -17.45 -9.41
CA LEU A 717 -8.72 -17.61 -10.85
C LEU A 717 -9.54 -16.46 -11.39
N SER A 718 -9.03 -15.77 -12.38
CA SER A 718 -9.75 -14.74 -13.12
C SER A 718 -9.82 -15.13 -14.59
N TYR A 719 -11.02 -15.10 -15.17
CA TYR A 719 -11.22 -15.29 -16.59
C TYR A 719 -11.94 -14.08 -17.16
N ASN A 720 -11.41 -13.54 -18.24
CA ASN A 720 -12.00 -12.40 -18.91
C ASN A 720 -12.17 -12.70 -20.41
N LEU A 721 -13.39 -12.51 -20.90
CA LEU A 721 -13.78 -12.70 -22.29
C LEU A 721 -14.43 -11.43 -22.80
N VAL A 722 -13.77 -10.74 -23.72
CA VAL A 722 -14.30 -9.55 -24.39
C VAL A 722 -14.57 -9.89 -25.84
N GLY A 723 -15.82 -9.67 -26.28
CA GLY A 723 -16.23 -9.77 -27.66
C GLY A 723 -16.59 -8.39 -28.20
N VAL A 724 -15.88 -7.95 -29.24
CA VAL A 724 -16.17 -6.70 -29.96
C VAL A 724 -16.48 -7.03 -31.40
N ARG A 725 -17.64 -6.58 -31.88
CA ARG A 725 -18.04 -6.77 -33.27
C ARG A 725 -17.25 -5.83 -34.16
N GLN A 726 -16.52 -6.41 -35.11
CA GLN A 726 -15.82 -5.69 -36.16
C GLN A 726 -16.56 -5.88 -37.50
N PHE A 727 -16.71 -4.81 -38.23
CA PHE A 727 -17.35 -4.81 -39.53
C PHE A 727 -16.25 -4.72 -40.60
N PHE A 728 -16.40 -5.56 -41.64
CA PHE A 728 -15.56 -5.58 -42.81
C PHE A 728 -16.48 -5.35 -44.04
N PRO A 729 -15.98 -4.96 -45.24
CA PRO A 729 -16.81 -4.64 -46.36
C PRO A 729 -17.89 -5.67 -46.72
N ASP A 730 -17.59 -6.98 -46.56
CA ASP A 730 -18.49 -8.06 -46.92
C ASP A 730 -18.91 -8.96 -45.75
N SER A 731 -18.44 -8.67 -44.52
CA SER A 731 -18.71 -9.53 -43.38
C SER A 731 -18.61 -8.81 -42.04
N ALA A 732 -19.29 -9.34 -41.04
CA ALA A 732 -19.14 -8.88 -39.66
C ALA A 732 -18.73 -10.05 -38.76
N LYS A 733 -17.60 -9.93 -38.08
CA LYS A 733 -17.05 -10.97 -37.19
C LYS A 733 -16.83 -10.42 -35.80
N TYR A 734 -16.92 -11.27 -34.77
CA TYR A 734 -16.50 -10.91 -33.44
C TYR A 734 -14.98 -11.08 -33.29
N ARG A 735 -14.33 -10.03 -32.86
CA ARG A 735 -12.98 -10.12 -32.33
C ARG A 735 -13.10 -10.48 -30.85
N TRP A 736 -12.62 -11.66 -30.53
CA TRP A 736 -12.57 -12.17 -29.19
C TRP A 736 -11.23 -11.87 -28.56
N ILE A 737 -11.24 -11.42 -27.32
CA ILE A 737 -10.04 -11.28 -26.48
C ILE A 737 -10.31 -12.14 -25.26
N GLN A 738 -9.52 -13.17 -25.08
CA GLN A 738 -9.66 -14.14 -24.01
C GLN A 738 -8.41 -14.18 -23.19
N THR A 739 -8.55 -13.99 -21.90
CA THR A 739 -7.42 -14.06 -20.95
C THR A 739 -7.84 -14.84 -19.71
N VAL A 740 -6.94 -15.65 -19.20
CA VAL A 740 -7.06 -16.27 -17.89
C VAL A 740 -5.89 -15.83 -17.04
N GLY A 741 -6.17 -15.44 -15.80
CA GLY A 741 -5.18 -15.14 -14.78
C GLY A 741 -5.31 -16.13 -13.65
N LEU A 742 -4.20 -16.66 -13.18
CA LEU A 742 -4.09 -17.54 -12.03
C LEU A 742 -3.10 -16.91 -11.05
N SER A 743 -3.53 -16.71 -9.82
CA SER A 743 -2.65 -16.39 -8.71
C SER A 743 -2.96 -17.31 -7.55
N GLY A 744 -1.94 -17.76 -6.85
CA GLY A 744 -2.13 -18.65 -5.74
C GLY A 744 -0.98 -18.61 -4.76
N GLU A 745 -1.31 -18.88 -3.51
CA GLU A 745 -0.37 -19.07 -2.43
C GLU A 745 -0.65 -20.46 -1.82
N ILE A 746 0.38 -21.27 -1.74
CA ILE A 746 0.30 -22.63 -1.20
C ILE A 746 1.40 -22.78 -0.16
N ASN A 747 1.02 -23.15 1.06
CA ASN A 747 1.96 -23.59 2.07
C ASN A 747 2.13 -25.10 1.94
N ILE A 748 3.26 -25.53 1.36
CA ILE A 748 3.56 -26.97 1.17
C ILE A 748 3.81 -27.64 2.53
N THR A 749 4.49 -26.92 3.42
CA THR A 749 4.68 -27.26 4.83
C THR A 749 4.59 -25.99 5.67
N ARG A 750 4.62 -26.08 7.00
CA ARG A 750 4.69 -24.91 7.89
C ARG A 750 5.91 -24.00 7.60
N PHE A 751 6.93 -24.54 6.93
CA PHE A 751 8.17 -23.82 6.62
C PHE A 751 8.26 -23.37 5.17
N TRP A 752 7.49 -23.95 4.25
CA TRP A 752 7.54 -23.64 2.83
C TRP A 752 6.26 -22.96 2.36
N ARG A 753 6.43 -21.79 1.76
CA ARG A 753 5.37 -21.04 1.10
C ARG A 753 5.76 -20.81 -0.36
N VAL A 754 4.87 -21.15 -1.25
CA VAL A 754 5.02 -20.92 -2.68
C VAL A 754 3.88 -20.07 -3.18
N GLN A 755 4.20 -18.95 -3.80
CA GLN A 755 3.24 -18.05 -4.44
C GLN A 755 3.52 -18.05 -5.93
N VAL A 756 2.50 -18.27 -6.74
CA VAL A 756 2.56 -18.26 -8.20
C VAL A 756 1.57 -17.24 -8.72
N SER A 757 2.00 -16.43 -9.68
CA SER A 757 1.12 -15.56 -10.45
C SER A 757 1.45 -15.72 -11.93
N THR A 758 0.45 -16.06 -12.71
CA THR A 758 0.57 -16.28 -14.16
C THR A 758 -0.71 -15.90 -14.88
N GLY A 759 -0.63 -15.74 -16.16
CA GLY A 759 -1.79 -15.58 -17.01
C GLY A 759 -1.55 -16.22 -18.38
N TYR A 760 -2.62 -16.49 -19.10
CA TYR A 760 -2.56 -17.02 -20.46
C TYR A 760 -3.44 -16.18 -21.38
N ASP A 761 -2.87 -15.71 -22.47
CA ASP A 761 -3.57 -15.00 -23.52
C ASP A 761 -3.88 -15.99 -24.66
N PHE A 762 -5.17 -16.32 -24.82
CA PHE A 762 -5.61 -17.28 -25.83
C PHE A 762 -5.46 -16.76 -27.25
N ASN A 763 -5.46 -15.45 -27.44
CA ASN A 763 -5.31 -14.82 -28.75
C ASN A 763 -3.86 -14.90 -29.23
N GLN A 764 -2.93 -14.65 -28.33
CA GLN A 764 -1.50 -14.72 -28.61
C GLN A 764 -0.94 -16.12 -28.39
N LYS A 765 -1.74 -17.05 -27.86
CA LYS A 765 -1.37 -18.45 -27.52
C LYS A 765 -0.08 -18.53 -26.70
N ARG A 766 0.08 -17.63 -25.75
CA ARG A 766 1.28 -17.56 -24.88
C ARG A 766 0.92 -17.23 -23.44
N LEU A 767 1.79 -17.69 -22.56
CA LEU A 767 1.75 -17.27 -21.18
C LEU A 767 2.12 -15.78 -21.10
N SER A 768 1.40 -15.06 -20.27
CA SER A 768 1.74 -13.70 -19.88
C SER A 768 2.91 -13.71 -18.89
N PHE A 769 3.17 -12.57 -18.28
CA PHE A 769 4.14 -12.50 -17.20
C PHE A 769 3.85 -13.56 -16.12
N THR A 770 4.82 -14.44 -15.85
CA THR A 770 4.73 -15.47 -14.82
C THR A 770 5.80 -15.22 -13.79
N SER A 771 5.39 -15.18 -12.52
CA SER A 771 6.30 -15.07 -11.38
C SER A 771 6.05 -16.17 -10.38
N VAL A 772 7.13 -16.73 -9.85
CA VAL A 772 7.11 -17.75 -8.79
C VAL A 772 7.93 -17.19 -7.63
N ASN A 773 7.31 -17.06 -6.47
CA ASN A 773 7.95 -16.63 -5.24
C ASN A 773 7.96 -17.84 -4.28
N VAL A 774 9.12 -18.21 -3.85
CA VAL A 774 9.31 -19.31 -2.89
C VAL A 774 9.91 -18.71 -1.63
N TYR A 775 9.27 -18.96 -0.52
CA TYR A 775 9.76 -18.60 0.82
C TYR A 775 9.98 -19.86 1.63
N ARG A 776 11.08 -19.93 2.36
CA ARG A 776 11.37 -20.99 3.30
C ARG A 776 11.88 -20.43 4.63
N ASP A 777 11.24 -20.85 5.71
CA ASP A 777 11.73 -20.63 7.07
C ASP A 777 12.78 -21.70 7.39
N LEU A 778 14.00 -21.25 7.70
CA LEU A 778 15.16 -22.08 8.06
C LEU A 778 15.50 -21.91 9.54
N HIS A 779 14.51 -21.67 10.40
CA HIS A 779 14.59 -21.44 11.84
C HIS A 779 15.14 -20.05 12.16
N CYS A 780 16.45 -19.82 12.08
CA CYS A 780 17.09 -18.51 12.31
C CYS A 780 17.48 -17.79 11.03
N TRP A 781 17.29 -18.43 9.89
CA TRP A 781 17.45 -17.85 8.54
C TRP A 781 16.13 -17.91 7.79
N GLU A 782 15.99 -17.08 6.81
CA GLU A 782 14.90 -17.13 5.84
C GLU A 782 15.46 -17.14 4.42
N LEU A 783 14.87 -17.96 3.58
CA LEU A 783 15.18 -18.02 2.17
C LEU A 783 14.01 -17.47 1.40
N SER A 784 14.28 -16.50 0.52
CA SER A 784 13.34 -15.99 -0.47
C SER A 784 13.92 -16.18 -1.86
N PHE A 785 13.12 -16.77 -2.76
CA PHE A 785 13.50 -16.99 -4.15
C PHE A 785 12.39 -16.48 -5.05
N ASN A 786 12.67 -15.38 -5.76
CA ASN A 786 11.80 -14.80 -6.76
C ASN A 786 12.29 -15.22 -8.14
N TRP A 787 11.41 -15.82 -8.94
CA TRP A 787 11.77 -16.36 -10.24
C TRP A 787 10.75 -16.00 -11.30
N ILE A 788 11.24 -15.47 -12.42
CA ILE A 788 10.51 -15.26 -13.67
C ILE A 788 11.08 -16.22 -14.69
N PRO A 789 10.41 -17.40 -14.90
CA PRO A 789 11.01 -18.53 -15.63
C PRO A 789 11.22 -18.27 -17.11
N PHE A 790 10.40 -17.47 -17.76
CA PHE A 790 10.42 -17.28 -19.20
C PHE A 790 9.97 -15.90 -19.64
N GLY A 791 10.14 -15.59 -20.94
CA GLY A 791 9.85 -14.30 -21.54
C GLY A 791 11.09 -13.40 -21.61
N VAL A 792 10.89 -12.20 -22.15
CA VAL A 792 11.96 -11.19 -22.33
C VAL A 792 12.61 -10.79 -21.00
N ARG A 793 11.94 -11.07 -19.89
CA ARG A 793 12.31 -10.68 -18.51
C ARG A 793 12.71 -11.84 -17.62
N GLN A 794 13.15 -12.94 -18.21
CA GLN A 794 13.63 -14.07 -17.42
C GLN A 794 14.70 -13.63 -16.43
N SER A 795 14.42 -13.82 -15.13
CA SER A 795 15.27 -13.38 -14.04
C SER A 795 15.06 -14.26 -12.81
N TYR A 796 16.04 -14.31 -11.93
CA TYR A 796 15.86 -14.85 -10.59
C TYR A 796 16.60 -14.03 -9.54
N PHE A 797 16.05 -14.03 -8.35
CA PHE A 797 16.62 -13.38 -7.19
C PHE A 797 16.48 -14.30 -5.99
N LEU A 798 17.59 -14.84 -5.53
CA LEU A 798 17.70 -15.68 -4.33
C LEU A 798 18.31 -14.85 -3.21
N THR A 799 17.65 -14.79 -2.08
CA THR A 799 18.18 -14.20 -0.85
C THR A 799 18.08 -15.22 0.27
N ILE A 800 19.15 -15.37 1.03
CA ILE A 800 19.17 -16.04 2.31
C ILE A 800 19.62 -15.01 3.33
N SER A 801 18.76 -14.63 4.25
CA SER A 801 19.01 -13.59 5.26
C SER A 801 18.74 -14.10 6.67
N ALA A 802 19.40 -13.49 7.65
CA ALA A 802 19.04 -13.75 9.04
C ALA A 802 17.62 -13.26 9.30
N ARG A 803 16.83 -14.04 10.04
CA ARG A 803 15.43 -13.73 10.35
C ARG A 803 15.28 -12.54 11.31
N SER A 804 16.25 -12.33 12.17
CA SER A 804 16.23 -11.22 13.13
C SER A 804 16.32 -9.87 12.42
N PRO A 805 15.42 -8.90 12.75
CA PRO A 805 15.48 -7.55 12.20
C PRO A 805 16.82 -6.84 12.41
N LYS A 806 17.55 -7.17 13.50
CA LYS A 806 18.84 -6.58 13.83
C LYS A 806 19.98 -7.09 12.94
N LEU A 807 19.82 -8.25 12.30
CA LEU A 807 20.84 -8.91 11.46
C LEU A 807 20.40 -9.10 10.01
N GLN A 808 19.36 -8.41 9.53
CA GLN A 808 18.87 -8.52 8.15
C GLN A 808 19.92 -8.16 7.09
N ASP A 809 20.91 -7.39 7.46
CA ASP A 809 22.05 -7.06 6.59
C ASP A 809 23.02 -8.24 6.41
N VAL A 810 22.99 -9.24 7.31
CA VAL A 810 23.70 -10.52 7.13
C VAL A 810 22.91 -11.38 6.17
N ARG A 811 23.18 -11.19 4.88
CA ARG A 811 22.44 -11.86 3.80
C ARG A 811 23.38 -12.30 2.68
N ILE A 812 23.05 -13.42 2.10
CA ILE A 812 23.66 -13.91 0.86
C ILE A 812 22.63 -13.72 -0.25
N THR A 813 22.99 -13.00 -1.30
CA THR A 813 22.11 -12.77 -2.44
C THR A 813 22.74 -13.30 -3.72
N LYS A 814 21.98 -14.05 -4.49
CA LYS A 814 22.36 -14.44 -5.85
C LYS A 814 21.25 -14.04 -6.79
N ARG A 815 21.60 -13.27 -7.79
CA ARG A 815 20.61 -12.81 -8.76
C ARG A 815 21.16 -12.93 -10.20
N ARG A 816 20.24 -13.14 -11.11
CA ARG A 816 20.44 -12.95 -12.53
C ARG A 816 19.33 -12.04 -13.02
N ASP A 817 19.71 -10.87 -13.46
CA ASP A 817 18.75 -9.89 -13.92
C ASP A 817 18.56 -10.01 -15.43
N TRP A 818 17.37 -9.68 -15.91
CA TRP A 818 17.07 -9.59 -17.33
C TRP A 818 17.84 -8.44 -18.01
N GLN A 819 18.20 -7.40 -17.26
CA GLN A 819 19.05 -6.30 -17.73
C GLN A 819 20.46 -6.79 -18.10
N ASP A 820 20.96 -7.83 -17.45
CA ASP A 820 22.28 -8.42 -17.73
C ASP A 820 22.35 -9.12 -19.12
N ARG A 821 21.21 -9.32 -19.79
CA ARG A 821 21.09 -10.00 -21.11
C ARG A 821 21.05 -9.05 -22.30
N PHE A 822 20.70 -7.77 -22.11
CA PHE A 822 20.46 -6.84 -23.23
C PHE A 822 21.70 -6.47 -24.04
N VAL A 823 22.89 -6.94 -23.67
CA VAL A 823 24.17 -6.64 -24.35
C VAL A 823 24.52 -7.64 -25.48
N ARG A 824 23.67 -8.67 -25.72
CA ARG A 824 23.97 -9.68 -26.76
C ARG A 824 23.07 -9.68 -27.99
N GLY A 825 22.30 -8.65 -28.21
CA GLY A 825 21.38 -8.67 -29.35
C GLY A 825 20.86 -7.28 -29.78
N LEU A 826 21.70 -6.51 -30.40
CA LEU A 826 21.40 -5.53 -31.45
C LEU A 826 22.36 -5.78 -32.59
#